data_e63a6ca751902bcc7669098fd2267ebf
#
_entry.id   e63a6ca751902bcc7669098fd2267ebf
#
_cell.length_a   1.000
_cell.length_b   1.000
_cell.length_c   1.000
_cell.angle_alpha   90.00
_cell.angle_beta   90.00
_cell.angle_gamma   90.00
#
_symmetry.space_group_name_H-M   'P 1'
#
loop_
_entity.id
_entity.type
_entity.pdbx_description
1 polymer ?
#
loop_
_entity_poly.entity_id
_entity_poly.type
_entity_poly.pdbx_seq_one_letter_code
_entity_poly.pdbx_strand_id
1 'polypeptide(L)'
;IEYQIPLTSKRIDFIISGVDDNQRSNIVIIELKQWEQAKLSQKSGIIQTRFQHGESETAHPSYQAWSYAYMLQNYNETVCEQDIRLMPCAFLHNYQEDHIISNECYAEYIAKAPLFLKSDAGKLQDFIKKYIKYGSKEDIVWLIDKGKLRPSKQLADALNSMLRGNREFVLLDDQKVVYETALNLAREAARGPKQVLIVEGGPGTGKSVVAVNLLVELTKEGVVAQYVSKNAAPRDVYTAKLSGSFKKNYIKNLFVGSGSFIDTPQNTFGALIVDEAHRLNMKSGLYSNLGENQIVEIIQAARFSIFFVDDHQRVHIKDIGSKVAIQKFAESCGAIVHITKLNSQFRCNGSNGYLNWLDNTLQIKETANIRLIAKDYDFQIFSDPNQLFEAIKEKNKINNKARVVAGYCWDWNSKKIPSDYDIILPEFHFKKRWNLNTDKNLWIIGDKSIEEIGCIHTCQGLELDYVGVIIGPDMRYENGQIITDVTQRSSNDQSVKGFKSLIAYNRSKALQDADEIIKNTYRTLLTRGMKGCYVYCCDKSLAKYLAAQLEPQHESIPKLRIEPEINDEVKYIDFLPLYSIRAACGYFGEGELVDESGWMKVESMGKLNRNMFIVQAVGHSMEPLIHDGDYCVFRANPAGSRQGKIILAEHHNYYDPDYAGSYSIKIYTSKKSFDEEGNWAHEEILLLPKNSIYSPIVIEEENADEF
;
A
#
# COMPACT_ATOMS: atom_id res chain seq x y z
N ILE A 1 -11.22 10.96 17.33
CA ILE A 1 -10.12 11.30 16.38
C ILE A 1 -9.96 10.12 15.43
N GLU A 2 -9.94 10.39 14.13
CA GLU A 2 -9.53 9.43 13.12
C GLU A 2 -8.01 9.18 13.23
N TYR A 3 -7.56 7.94 13.07
CA TYR A 3 -6.16 7.60 13.28
C TYR A 3 -5.62 6.68 12.18
N GLN A 4 -4.59 7.12 11.48
CA GLN A 4 -3.90 6.29 10.50
C GLN A 4 -3.03 5.25 11.21
N ILE A 5 -3.24 3.98 10.90
CA ILE A 5 -2.43 2.90 11.47
C ILE A 5 -1.02 2.99 10.87
N PRO A 6 0.03 3.13 11.70
CA PRO A 6 1.40 3.24 11.22
C PRO A 6 1.80 2.07 10.30
N LEU A 7 2.59 2.36 9.29
CA LEU A 7 3.05 1.41 8.25
C LEU A 7 1.92 0.83 7.37
N THR A 8 0.74 1.46 7.37
CA THR A 8 -0.37 1.05 6.50
C THR A 8 -1.06 2.26 5.88
N SER A 9 -1.82 2.03 4.81
CA SER A 9 -2.75 3.02 4.27
C SER A 9 -4.12 3.00 4.96
N LYS A 10 -4.27 2.18 6.02
CA LYS A 10 -5.56 1.99 6.71
C LYS A 10 -5.71 2.99 7.85
N ARG A 11 -6.94 3.38 8.08
CA ARG A 11 -7.33 4.31 9.15
C ARG A 11 -8.36 3.65 10.05
N ILE A 12 -8.28 3.98 11.32
CA ILE A 12 -9.31 3.68 12.31
C ILE A 12 -10.28 4.84 12.29
N ASP A 13 -11.56 4.58 12.12
CA ASP A 13 -12.57 5.61 11.97
C ASP A 13 -12.66 6.51 13.22
N PHE A 14 -12.62 5.91 14.41
CA PHE A 14 -12.68 6.68 15.63
C PHE A 14 -11.91 6.09 16.80
N ILE A 15 -11.10 6.90 17.47
CA ILE A 15 -10.35 6.55 18.68
C ILE A 15 -10.74 7.46 19.84
N ILE A 16 -10.97 6.87 21.01
CA ILE A 16 -11.15 7.57 22.30
C ILE A 16 -10.07 7.07 23.24
N SER A 17 -9.32 7.97 23.86
CA SER A 17 -8.30 7.65 24.85
C SER A 17 -8.62 8.25 26.22
N GLY A 18 -8.17 7.58 27.27
CA GLY A 18 -8.34 8.01 28.66
C GLY A 18 -7.89 6.95 29.64
N VAL A 19 -8.30 7.09 30.91
CA VAL A 19 -7.94 6.16 31.98
C VAL A 19 -9.18 5.58 32.65
N ASP A 20 -9.03 4.35 33.17
CA ASP A 20 -10.04 3.68 34.00
C ASP A 20 -9.98 4.11 35.47
N ASP A 21 -10.81 3.51 36.32
CA ASP A 21 -10.81 3.77 37.78
C ASP A 21 -9.47 3.41 38.46
N ASN A 22 -8.65 2.57 37.84
CA ASN A 22 -7.33 2.17 38.34
C ASN A 22 -6.19 3.02 37.72
N GLN A 23 -6.52 4.13 37.04
CA GLN A 23 -5.57 4.99 36.32
C GLN A 23 -4.78 4.27 35.22
N ARG A 24 -5.34 3.19 34.64
CA ARG A 24 -4.70 2.48 33.52
C ARG A 24 -5.09 3.14 32.21
N SER A 25 -4.11 3.36 31.36
CA SER A 25 -4.32 3.94 30.03
C SER A 25 -5.10 2.98 29.12
N ASN A 26 -6.22 3.44 28.59
CA ASN A 26 -7.06 2.67 27.67
C ASN A 26 -7.34 3.47 26.42
N ILE A 27 -7.50 2.74 25.32
CA ILE A 27 -8.00 3.26 24.03
C ILE A 27 -9.17 2.41 23.60
N VAL A 28 -10.29 3.06 23.34
CA VAL A 28 -11.43 2.45 22.66
C VAL A 28 -11.29 2.74 21.17
N ILE A 29 -11.26 1.68 20.38
CA ILE A 29 -11.20 1.72 18.90
C ILE A 29 -12.59 1.40 18.40
N ILE A 30 -13.18 2.32 17.62
CA ILE A 30 -14.53 2.15 17.08
C ILE A 30 -14.44 2.14 15.55
N GLU A 31 -14.83 1.03 14.96
CA GLU A 31 -15.05 0.94 13.51
C GLU A 31 -16.48 1.31 13.21
N LEU A 32 -16.70 2.32 12.38
CA LEU A 32 -18.01 2.86 12.04
C LEU A 32 -18.48 2.32 10.68
N LYS A 33 -19.73 1.86 10.60
CA LYS A 33 -20.34 1.45 9.34
C LYS A 33 -21.74 2.05 9.18
N GLN A 34 -21.97 2.59 8.00
CA GLN A 34 -23.23 3.19 7.61
C GLN A 34 -24.17 2.17 6.91
N TRP A 35 -23.86 0.88 7.00
CA TRP A 35 -24.62 -0.16 6.32
C TRP A 35 -26.05 -0.27 6.86
N GLU A 36 -26.97 -0.55 5.98
CA GLU A 36 -28.37 -0.83 6.31
C GLU A 36 -28.71 -2.31 6.14
N GLN A 37 -27.99 -3.01 5.27
CA GLN A 37 -28.23 -4.40 4.91
C GLN A 37 -26.93 -5.17 4.73
N ALA A 38 -26.98 -6.46 5.03
CA ALA A 38 -25.88 -7.38 4.77
C ALA A 38 -26.43 -8.76 4.38
N LYS A 39 -25.56 -9.61 3.82
CA LYS A 39 -25.85 -11.02 3.51
C LYS A 39 -24.71 -11.87 4.06
N LEU A 40 -25.04 -13.07 4.51
CA LEU A 40 -24.06 -14.04 4.96
C LEU A 40 -23.13 -14.45 3.81
N SER A 41 -21.85 -14.57 4.12
CA SER A 41 -20.86 -15.20 3.26
C SER A 41 -20.50 -16.58 3.82
N GLN A 42 -20.14 -17.52 2.95
CA GLN A 42 -19.59 -18.82 3.35
C GLN A 42 -18.12 -18.73 3.81
N LYS A 43 -17.51 -17.54 3.69
CA LYS A 43 -16.13 -17.27 4.01
C LYS A 43 -16.00 -16.76 5.43
N SER A 44 -15.02 -17.30 6.20
CA SER A 44 -14.85 -16.95 7.62
C SER A 44 -14.46 -15.49 7.81
N GLY A 45 -15.24 -14.78 8.64
CA GLY A 45 -14.99 -13.34 8.92
C GLY A 45 -15.23 -12.41 7.74
N ILE A 46 -15.91 -12.86 6.69
CA ILE A 46 -16.33 -12.09 5.53
C ILE A 46 -17.85 -11.96 5.52
N ILE A 47 -18.31 -10.79 5.11
CA ILE A 47 -19.72 -10.48 4.93
C ILE A 47 -19.91 -9.82 3.57
N GLN A 48 -21.10 -9.96 2.99
CA GLN A 48 -21.46 -9.28 1.76
C GLN A 48 -22.40 -8.11 2.08
N THR A 49 -22.09 -6.95 1.55
CA THR A 49 -22.94 -5.76 1.69
C THR A 49 -23.01 -4.97 0.40
N ARG A 50 -23.93 -4.04 0.31
CA ARG A 50 -24.13 -3.22 -0.87
C ARG A 50 -23.31 -1.95 -0.75
N PHE A 51 -22.43 -1.73 -1.74
CA PHE A 51 -21.74 -0.48 -2.00
C PHE A 51 -22.32 0.19 -3.24
N GLN A 52 -21.89 1.40 -3.53
CA GLN A 52 -22.36 2.16 -4.72
C GLN A 52 -22.19 1.40 -6.05
N HIS A 53 -21.13 0.60 -6.17
CA HIS A 53 -20.86 -0.20 -7.38
C HIS A 53 -21.49 -1.60 -7.36
N GLY A 54 -22.40 -1.87 -6.43
CA GLY A 54 -23.08 -3.15 -6.29
C GLY A 54 -22.74 -3.90 -4.99
N GLU A 55 -23.17 -5.15 -4.90
CA GLU A 55 -22.85 -6.03 -3.77
C GLU A 55 -21.39 -6.45 -3.82
N SER A 56 -20.68 -6.33 -2.70
CA SER A 56 -19.29 -6.73 -2.57
C SER A 56 -19.04 -7.41 -1.24
N GLU A 57 -18.08 -8.34 -1.24
CA GLU A 57 -17.58 -8.99 -0.04
C GLU A 57 -16.55 -8.11 0.65
N THR A 58 -16.64 -8.03 1.97
CA THR A 58 -15.75 -7.26 2.82
C THR A 58 -15.50 -7.96 4.14
N ALA A 59 -14.48 -7.55 4.89
CA ALA A 59 -14.26 -8.06 6.23
C ALA A 59 -15.43 -7.68 7.16
N HIS A 60 -15.82 -8.61 8.05
CA HIS A 60 -16.81 -8.32 9.08
C HIS A 60 -16.34 -7.16 9.97
N PRO A 61 -17.20 -6.19 10.37
CA PRO A 61 -16.76 -5.00 11.13
C PRO A 61 -16.05 -5.33 12.44
N SER A 62 -16.49 -6.33 13.18
CA SER A 62 -15.79 -6.80 14.39
C SER A 62 -14.41 -7.40 14.07
N TYR A 63 -14.28 -8.12 12.94
CA TYR A 63 -12.97 -8.59 12.49
C TYR A 63 -12.04 -7.41 12.17
N GLN A 64 -12.56 -6.42 11.47
CA GLN A 64 -11.81 -5.23 11.07
C GLN A 64 -11.30 -4.45 12.29
N ALA A 65 -12.19 -4.10 13.23
CA ALA A 65 -11.82 -3.42 14.48
C ALA A 65 -10.78 -4.21 15.30
N TRP A 66 -10.97 -5.51 15.44
CA TRP A 66 -10.01 -6.38 16.11
C TRP A 66 -8.66 -6.44 15.40
N SER A 67 -8.67 -6.55 14.09
CA SER A 67 -7.43 -6.63 13.30
C SER A 67 -6.58 -5.35 13.43
N TYR A 68 -7.22 -4.20 13.50
CA TYR A 68 -6.55 -2.90 13.71
C TYR A 68 -5.96 -2.80 15.12
N ALA A 69 -6.72 -3.19 16.15
CA ALA A 69 -6.20 -3.26 17.53
C ALA A 69 -5.00 -4.21 17.62
N TYR A 70 -5.08 -5.40 16.98
CA TYR A 70 -3.99 -6.36 16.95
C TYR A 70 -2.73 -5.78 16.28
N MET A 71 -2.89 -5.02 15.21
CA MET A 71 -1.76 -4.36 14.57
C MET A 71 -1.10 -3.34 15.48
N LEU A 72 -1.84 -2.43 16.09
CA LEU A 72 -1.28 -1.46 17.03
C LEU A 72 -0.57 -2.15 18.20
N GLN A 73 -1.19 -3.20 18.76
CA GLN A 73 -0.61 -3.97 19.87
C GLN A 73 0.75 -4.62 19.50
N ASN A 74 0.94 -5.05 18.27
CA ASN A 74 2.14 -5.78 17.87
C ASN A 74 3.23 -4.90 17.25
N TYR A 75 2.87 -3.76 16.68
CA TYR A 75 3.80 -2.91 15.94
C TYR A 75 4.13 -1.57 16.60
N ASN A 76 3.40 -1.14 17.62
CA ASN A 76 3.69 0.10 18.34
C ASN A 76 4.39 -0.20 19.67
N GLU A 77 5.64 0.28 19.82
CA GLU A 77 6.47 0.03 21.01
C GLU A 77 5.84 0.65 22.26
N THR A 78 5.29 1.87 22.14
CA THR A 78 4.66 2.57 23.25
C THR A 78 3.44 1.83 23.77
N VAL A 79 2.59 1.28 22.89
CA VAL A 79 1.41 0.48 23.28
C VAL A 79 1.84 -0.73 24.12
N CYS A 80 2.95 -1.37 23.75
CA CYS A 80 3.43 -2.53 24.46
C CYS A 80 4.15 -2.22 25.79
N GLU A 81 5.01 -1.19 25.79
CA GLU A 81 5.85 -0.86 26.94
C GLU A 81 5.10 -0.14 28.06
N GLN A 82 4.12 0.67 27.69
CA GLN A 82 3.29 1.42 28.64
C GLN A 82 2.01 0.69 29.04
N ASP A 83 1.84 -0.58 28.66
CA ASP A 83 0.66 -1.43 28.94
C ASP A 83 -0.67 -0.72 28.58
N ILE A 84 -0.67 0.00 27.44
CA ILE A 84 -1.88 0.66 26.93
C ILE A 84 -2.84 -0.41 26.41
N ARG A 85 -4.03 -0.46 26.98
CA ARG A 85 -5.05 -1.43 26.59
C ARG A 85 -5.87 -0.94 25.41
N LEU A 86 -5.98 -1.78 24.40
CA LEU A 86 -6.78 -1.51 23.21
C LEU A 86 -8.11 -2.27 23.28
N MET A 87 -9.23 -1.54 23.27
CA MET A 87 -10.59 -2.05 23.36
C MET A 87 -11.32 -1.81 22.04
N PRO A 88 -11.22 -2.75 21.08
CA PRO A 88 -11.89 -2.60 19.80
C PRO A 88 -13.40 -2.89 19.91
N CYS A 89 -14.19 -2.18 19.11
CA CYS A 89 -15.60 -2.48 18.87
C CYS A 89 -16.02 -1.97 17.49
N ALA A 90 -17.17 -2.40 17.03
CA ALA A 90 -17.78 -1.90 15.79
C ALA A 90 -19.16 -1.32 16.07
N PHE A 91 -19.51 -0.22 15.40
CA PHE A 91 -20.81 0.43 15.50
C PHE A 91 -21.42 0.63 14.12
N LEU A 92 -22.53 -0.06 13.88
CA LEU A 92 -23.32 0.04 12.65
C LEU A 92 -24.52 0.94 12.91
N HIS A 93 -24.33 2.24 12.79
CA HIS A 93 -25.28 3.24 13.26
C HIS A 93 -26.62 3.28 12.47
N ASN A 94 -26.67 2.70 11.26
CA ASN A 94 -27.89 2.59 10.45
C ASN A 94 -28.48 1.17 10.42
N TYR A 95 -27.74 0.16 10.89
CA TYR A 95 -28.12 -1.24 10.78
C TYR A 95 -29.14 -1.64 11.85
N GLN A 96 -30.22 -2.31 11.44
CA GLN A 96 -31.19 -2.94 12.35
C GLN A 96 -30.86 -4.42 12.49
N GLU A 97 -31.14 -4.99 13.69
CA GLU A 97 -30.89 -6.40 13.97
C GLU A 97 -31.69 -7.31 13.05
N ASP A 98 -31.03 -8.18 12.32
CA ASP A 98 -31.63 -9.15 11.40
C ASP A 98 -31.03 -10.56 11.53
N HIS A 99 -30.19 -10.77 12.56
CA HIS A 99 -29.46 -12.02 12.82
C HIS A 99 -28.45 -12.42 11.72
N ILE A 100 -28.20 -11.54 10.75
CA ILE A 100 -27.19 -11.75 9.71
C ILE A 100 -25.83 -11.27 10.20
N ILE A 101 -25.75 -9.99 10.61
CA ILE A 101 -24.49 -9.39 11.08
C ILE A 101 -24.05 -9.96 12.43
N SER A 102 -24.98 -10.42 13.25
CA SER A 102 -24.75 -11.05 14.56
C SER A 102 -24.70 -12.59 14.51
N ASN A 103 -24.69 -13.19 13.31
CA ASN A 103 -24.73 -14.63 13.13
C ASN A 103 -23.61 -15.36 13.88
N GLU A 104 -23.90 -16.58 14.37
CA GLU A 104 -22.98 -17.41 15.15
C GLU A 104 -21.63 -17.65 14.45
N CYS A 105 -21.60 -17.68 13.11
CA CYS A 105 -20.34 -17.80 12.34
C CYS A 105 -19.35 -16.64 12.58
N TYR A 106 -19.81 -15.50 13.11
CA TYR A 106 -18.96 -14.36 13.48
C TYR A 106 -18.70 -14.25 14.98
N ALA A 107 -19.23 -15.16 15.81
CA ALA A 107 -19.16 -15.10 17.27
C ALA A 107 -17.73 -14.93 17.80
N GLU A 108 -16.73 -15.60 17.19
CA GLU A 108 -15.31 -15.46 17.56
C GLU A 108 -14.84 -14.00 17.46
N TYR A 109 -15.23 -13.30 16.41
CA TYR A 109 -14.79 -11.93 16.16
C TYR A 109 -15.59 -10.92 16.97
N ILE A 110 -16.88 -11.16 17.16
CA ILE A 110 -17.76 -10.34 18.02
C ILE A 110 -17.32 -10.43 19.48
N ALA A 111 -16.83 -11.59 19.94
CA ALA A 111 -16.27 -11.73 21.27
C ALA A 111 -14.98 -10.91 21.47
N LYS A 112 -14.18 -10.71 20.41
CA LYS A 112 -12.95 -9.91 20.44
C LYS A 112 -13.19 -8.41 20.28
N ALA A 113 -14.19 -8.04 19.48
CA ALA A 113 -14.62 -6.67 19.22
C ALA A 113 -16.16 -6.62 19.19
N PRO A 114 -16.80 -6.26 20.30
CA PRO A 114 -18.26 -6.21 20.40
C PRO A 114 -18.88 -5.39 19.28
N LEU A 115 -20.05 -5.87 18.82
CA LEU A 115 -20.84 -5.26 17.78
C LEU A 115 -21.99 -4.48 18.39
N PHE A 116 -22.15 -3.23 17.99
CA PHE A 116 -23.26 -2.37 18.37
C PHE A 116 -24.02 -1.96 17.11
N LEU A 117 -25.35 -1.97 17.20
CA LEU A 117 -26.25 -1.62 16.11
C LEU A 117 -26.97 -0.30 16.39
N LYS A 118 -27.79 0.17 15.46
CA LYS A 118 -28.52 1.44 15.57
C LYS A 118 -29.23 1.64 16.91
N SER A 119 -29.84 0.58 17.45
CA SER A 119 -30.56 0.61 18.75
C SER A 119 -29.63 0.57 19.96
N ASP A 120 -28.32 0.30 19.77
CA ASP A 120 -27.38 0.00 20.84
C ASP A 120 -26.52 1.19 21.26
N ALA A 121 -26.88 2.42 20.87
CA ALA A 121 -26.11 3.63 21.22
C ALA A 121 -25.86 3.75 22.74
N GLY A 122 -26.84 3.39 23.58
CA GLY A 122 -26.68 3.35 25.03
C GLY A 122 -25.67 2.29 25.49
N LYS A 123 -25.70 1.10 24.88
CA LYS A 123 -24.74 0.02 25.20
C LYS A 123 -23.32 0.39 24.76
N LEU A 124 -23.16 1.08 23.61
CA LEU A 124 -21.88 1.61 23.19
C LEU A 124 -21.36 2.66 24.17
N GLN A 125 -22.23 3.56 24.65
CA GLN A 125 -21.86 4.55 25.67
C GLN A 125 -21.39 3.85 26.97
N ASP A 126 -22.07 2.81 27.41
CA ASP A 126 -21.70 2.02 28.59
C ASP A 126 -20.36 1.30 28.37
N PHE A 127 -20.14 0.77 27.16
CA PHE A 127 -18.86 0.16 26.79
C PHE A 127 -17.72 1.17 26.85
N ILE A 128 -17.90 2.37 26.30
CA ILE A 128 -16.90 3.44 26.36
C ILE A 128 -16.64 3.82 27.82
N LYS A 129 -17.69 4.08 28.62
CA LYS A 129 -17.60 4.46 30.04
C LYS A 129 -16.97 3.37 30.89
N LYS A 130 -17.05 2.10 30.51
CA LYS A 130 -16.41 1.00 31.22
C LYS A 130 -14.88 1.12 31.21
N TYR A 131 -14.30 1.60 30.12
CA TYR A 131 -12.85 1.68 29.93
C TYR A 131 -12.29 3.09 30.05
N ILE A 132 -13.10 4.09 29.75
CA ILE A 132 -12.72 5.51 29.78
C ILE A 132 -13.56 6.19 30.84
N LYS A 133 -12.98 6.42 32.03
CA LYS A 133 -13.63 7.11 33.15
C LYS A 133 -13.23 8.56 33.26
N TYR A 134 -11.95 8.81 32.98
CA TYR A 134 -11.34 10.14 33.15
C TYR A 134 -10.45 10.44 31.93
N GLY A 135 -10.27 11.73 31.66
CA GLY A 135 -9.24 12.18 30.72
C GLY A 135 -7.85 11.84 31.26
N SER A 136 -6.93 11.46 30.38
CA SER A 136 -5.54 11.25 30.72
C SER A 136 -4.82 12.58 30.91
N LYS A 137 -3.85 12.66 31.85
CA LYS A 137 -2.93 13.79 31.98
C LYS A 137 -1.94 13.86 30.81
N GLU A 138 -1.64 12.72 30.22
CA GLU A 138 -0.79 12.60 29.04
C GLU A 138 -1.67 12.36 27.82
N ASP A 139 -1.31 12.94 26.67
CA ASP A 139 -2.00 12.68 25.42
C ASP A 139 -1.59 11.30 24.89
N ILE A 140 -2.37 10.28 25.24
CA ILE A 140 -2.10 8.89 24.89
C ILE A 140 -2.07 8.69 23.37
N VAL A 141 -2.91 9.38 22.62
CA VAL A 141 -2.95 9.28 21.14
C VAL A 141 -1.66 9.86 20.57
N TRP A 142 -1.20 11.01 21.09
CA TRP A 142 0.07 11.60 20.67
C TRP A 142 1.26 10.69 21.01
N LEU A 143 1.26 10.04 22.18
CA LEU A 143 2.29 9.10 22.57
C LEU A 143 2.38 7.91 21.59
N ILE A 144 1.24 7.40 21.13
CA ILE A 144 1.19 6.33 20.14
C ILE A 144 1.66 6.82 18.76
N ASP A 145 1.24 8.01 18.35
CA ASP A 145 1.66 8.62 17.09
C ASP A 145 3.18 8.87 17.03
N LYS A 146 3.77 9.28 18.15
CA LYS A 146 5.22 9.44 18.29
C LYS A 146 5.97 8.19 18.70
N GLY A 147 5.25 7.13 19.06
CA GLY A 147 5.81 5.86 19.49
C GLY A 147 6.68 5.24 18.40
N LYS A 148 7.81 4.66 18.81
CA LYS A 148 8.66 3.90 17.89
C LYS A 148 7.90 2.68 17.38
N LEU A 149 8.07 2.40 16.11
CA LEU A 149 7.54 1.19 15.52
C LEU A 149 8.50 0.04 15.80
N ARG A 150 7.97 -1.03 16.36
CA ARG A 150 8.73 -2.28 16.48
C ARG A 150 9.16 -2.75 15.10
N PRO A 151 10.35 -3.37 14.96
CA PRO A 151 10.71 -4.01 13.72
C PRO A 151 9.60 -4.96 13.30
N SER A 152 9.14 -4.83 12.06
CA SER A 152 8.15 -5.76 11.51
C SER A 152 8.67 -7.19 11.67
N LYS A 153 7.82 -8.12 12.14
CA LYS A 153 8.16 -9.56 12.08
C LYS A 153 8.41 -9.90 10.61
N GLN A 154 9.62 -10.36 10.30
CA GLN A 154 9.87 -10.85 8.95
C GLN A 154 9.06 -12.12 8.73
N LEU A 155 8.43 -12.20 7.56
CA LEU A 155 7.68 -13.37 7.15
C LEU A 155 8.52 -14.66 7.27
N ALA A 156 9.80 -14.58 6.91
CA ALA A 156 10.74 -15.69 7.03
C ALA A 156 10.98 -16.14 8.48
N ASP A 157 11.02 -15.23 9.45
CA ASP A 157 11.19 -15.54 10.87
C ASP A 157 9.92 -16.14 11.47
N ALA A 158 8.75 -15.65 11.06
CA ALA A 158 7.46 -16.12 11.54
C ALA A 158 7.06 -17.50 10.96
N LEU A 159 7.60 -17.88 9.83
CA LEU A 159 7.20 -19.06 9.06
C LEU A 159 7.28 -20.37 9.87
N ASN A 160 8.31 -20.54 10.70
CA ASN A 160 8.46 -21.71 11.56
C ASN A 160 7.30 -21.85 12.57
N SER A 161 6.96 -20.75 13.22
CA SER A 161 5.84 -20.68 14.16
C SER A 161 4.49 -20.92 13.48
N MET A 162 4.31 -20.36 12.28
CA MET A 162 3.08 -20.54 11.48
C MET A 162 2.87 -22.01 11.06
N LEU A 163 3.92 -22.69 10.60
CA LEU A 163 3.86 -24.12 10.25
C LEU A 163 3.60 -25.02 11.47
N ARG A 164 3.89 -24.55 12.69
CA ARG A 164 3.51 -25.22 13.95
C ARG A 164 2.09 -24.91 14.42
N GLY A 165 1.36 -24.06 13.69
CA GLY A 165 -0.04 -23.74 13.95
C GLY A 165 -0.32 -22.39 14.60
N ASN A 166 0.72 -21.61 14.94
CA ASN A 166 0.51 -20.31 15.53
C ASN A 166 0.09 -19.26 14.50
N ARG A 167 -0.80 -18.36 14.87
CA ARG A 167 -1.16 -17.20 14.03
C ARG A 167 -0.17 -16.09 14.29
N GLU A 168 0.73 -15.84 13.34
CA GLU A 168 1.76 -14.78 13.46
C GLU A 168 1.34 -13.48 12.77
N PHE A 169 0.48 -13.56 11.77
CA PHE A 169 -0.05 -12.41 11.04
C PHE A 169 -1.57 -12.43 11.06
N VAL A 170 -2.16 -11.26 11.32
CA VAL A 170 -3.57 -11.00 11.09
C VAL A 170 -3.67 -10.32 9.73
N LEU A 171 -4.47 -10.90 8.84
CA LEU A 171 -4.70 -10.37 7.51
C LEU A 171 -5.68 -9.21 7.59
N LEU A 172 -5.35 -8.07 7.02
CA LEU A 172 -6.23 -6.92 7.01
C LEU A 172 -7.18 -6.97 5.81
N ASP A 173 -8.38 -6.49 6.02
CA ASP A 173 -9.41 -6.20 5.01
C ASP A 173 -9.32 -7.00 3.71
N ASP A 174 -8.79 -6.39 2.63
CA ASP A 174 -8.62 -6.99 1.31
C ASP A 174 -7.73 -8.23 1.32
N GLN A 175 -6.70 -8.30 2.16
CA GLN A 175 -5.91 -9.52 2.33
C GLN A 175 -6.75 -10.66 2.90
N LYS A 176 -7.64 -10.38 3.86
CA LYS A 176 -8.55 -11.37 4.43
C LYS A 176 -9.55 -11.86 3.38
N VAL A 177 -10.10 -10.97 2.58
CA VAL A 177 -11.03 -11.32 1.47
C VAL A 177 -10.32 -12.22 0.46
N VAL A 178 -9.12 -11.85 0.00
CA VAL A 178 -8.33 -12.64 -0.96
C VAL A 178 -8.00 -14.02 -0.41
N TYR A 179 -7.56 -14.09 0.86
CA TYR A 179 -7.22 -15.34 1.53
C TYR A 179 -8.41 -16.30 1.61
N GLU A 180 -9.56 -15.83 2.08
CA GLU A 180 -10.77 -16.64 2.19
C GLU A 180 -11.33 -17.04 0.82
N THR A 181 -11.24 -16.15 -0.16
CA THR A 181 -11.60 -16.45 -1.55
C THR A 181 -10.73 -17.59 -2.10
N ALA A 182 -9.41 -17.54 -1.88
CA ALA A 182 -8.49 -18.57 -2.32
C ALA A 182 -8.77 -19.92 -1.67
N LEU A 183 -9.06 -19.95 -0.35
CA LEU A 183 -9.43 -21.19 0.36
C LEU A 183 -10.72 -21.79 -0.20
N ASN A 184 -11.74 -20.95 -0.43
CA ASN A 184 -13.00 -21.41 -0.99
C ASN A 184 -12.82 -22.00 -2.39
N LEU A 185 -12.09 -21.31 -3.28
CA LEU A 185 -11.80 -21.79 -4.63
C LEU A 185 -10.97 -23.09 -4.63
N ALA A 186 -10.03 -23.24 -3.70
CA ALA A 186 -9.27 -24.47 -3.54
C ALA A 186 -10.19 -25.66 -3.16
N ARG A 187 -11.16 -25.45 -2.27
CA ARG A 187 -12.15 -26.45 -1.86
C ARG A 187 -13.11 -26.80 -3.02
N GLU A 188 -13.58 -25.80 -3.78
CA GLU A 188 -14.41 -25.99 -4.96
C GLU A 188 -13.65 -26.78 -6.05
N ALA A 189 -12.39 -26.44 -6.32
CA ALA A 189 -11.56 -27.11 -7.31
C ALA A 189 -11.28 -28.59 -6.96
N ALA A 190 -11.35 -28.96 -5.67
CA ALA A 190 -11.15 -30.36 -5.26
C ALA A 190 -12.20 -31.32 -5.84
N ARG A 191 -13.41 -30.84 -6.11
CA ARG A 191 -14.55 -31.63 -6.58
C ARG A 191 -15.15 -31.14 -7.90
N GLY A 192 -14.71 -30.00 -8.39
CA GLY A 192 -15.24 -29.28 -9.53
C GLY A 192 -14.23 -29.01 -10.63
N PRO A 193 -14.52 -28.07 -11.52
CA PRO A 193 -13.62 -27.64 -12.57
C PRO A 193 -12.37 -26.95 -11.98
N LYS A 194 -11.32 -26.93 -12.78
CA LYS A 194 -10.06 -26.24 -12.45
C LYS A 194 -10.31 -24.76 -12.19
N GLN A 195 -9.72 -24.22 -11.11
CA GLN A 195 -9.88 -22.83 -10.70
C GLN A 195 -8.52 -22.09 -10.76
N VAL A 196 -8.54 -20.87 -11.24
CA VAL A 196 -7.38 -19.97 -11.25
C VAL A 196 -7.78 -18.64 -10.62
N LEU A 197 -7.02 -18.20 -9.61
CA LEU A 197 -7.17 -16.89 -8.99
C LEU A 197 -5.96 -16.02 -9.35
N ILE A 198 -6.21 -14.87 -9.95
CA ILE A 198 -5.18 -13.87 -10.23
C ILE A 198 -5.33 -12.73 -9.22
N VAL A 199 -4.29 -12.49 -8.45
CA VAL A 199 -4.23 -11.45 -7.41
C VAL A 199 -3.28 -10.35 -7.85
N GLU A 200 -3.83 -9.22 -8.25
CA GLU A 200 -3.08 -8.03 -8.64
C GLU A 200 -2.74 -7.21 -7.39
N GLY A 201 -1.49 -6.78 -7.23
CA GLY A 201 -1.10 -5.96 -6.10
C GLY A 201 0.29 -5.37 -6.26
N GLY A 202 0.44 -4.10 -5.91
CA GLY A 202 1.71 -3.37 -5.96
C GLY A 202 2.77 -3.89 -4.96
N PRO A 203 3.97 -3.27 -4.96
CA PRO A 203 4.99 -3.61 -3.97
C PRO A 203 4.46 -3.30 -2.56
N GLY A 204 4.63 -4.24 -1.61
CA GLY A 204 4.25 -4.02 -0.22
C GLY A 204 2.78 -4.20 0.12
N THR A 205 1.94 -4.71 -0.79
CA THR A 205 0.53 -5.01 -0.47
C THR A 205 0.34 -6.32 0.32
N GLY A 206 1.42 -7.00 0.68
CA GLY A 206 1.38 -8.23 1.47
C GLY A 206 1.10 -9.49 0.68
N LYS A 207 1.32 -9.51 -0.65
CA LYS A 207 1.17 -10.70 -1.51
C LYS A 207 1.81 -11.95 -0.90
N SER A 208 3.08 -11.86 -0.52
CA SER A 208 3.82 -13.00 0.05
C SER A 208 3.29 -13.42 1.42
N VAL A 209 2.76 -12.47 2.22
CA VAL A 209 2.12 -12.79 3.51
C VAL A 209 0.86 -13.61 3.28
N VAL A 210 0.01 -13.22 2.34
CA VAL A 210 -1.19 -14.00 1.97
C VAL A 210 -0.78 -15.36 1.40
N ALA A 211 0.22 -15.41 0.50
CA ALA A 211 0.71 -16.64 -0.11
C ALA A 211 1.19 -17.67 0.93
N VAL A 212 1.98 -17.24 1.92
CA VAL A 212 2.50 -18.12 2.97
C VAL A 212 1.38 -18.55 3.94
N ASN A 213 0.46 -17.66 4.32
CA ASN A 213 -0.70 -18.03 5.13
C ASN A 213 -1.56 -19.09 4.43
N LEU A 214 -1.79 -18.95 3.11
CA LEU A 214 -2.50 -19.95 2.31
C LEU A 214 -1.78 -21.29 2.29
N LEU A 215 -0.46 -21.30 2.07
CA LEU A 215 0.33 -22.53 2.08
C LEU A 215 0.16 -23.28 3.39
N VAL A 216 0.29 -22.56 4.50
CA VAL A 216 0.16 -23.13 5.85
C VAL A 216 -1.23 -23.73 6.07
N GLU A 217 -2.29 -23.00 5.74
CA GLU A 217 -3.65 -23.46 5.98
C GLU A 217 -4.05 -24.62 5.09
N LEU A 218 -3.78 -24.55 3.79
CA LEU A 218 -4.03 -25.67 2.86
C LEU A 218 -3.27 -26.92 3.28
N THR A 219 -2.03 -26.78 3.75
CA THR A 219 -1.25 -27.91 4.27
C THR A 219 -1.88 -28.52 5.52
N LYS A 220 -2.42 -27.72 6.45
CA LYS A 220 -3.18 -28.17 7.62
C LYS A 220 -4.47 -28.89 7.25
N GLU A 221 -5.17 -28.43 6.20
CA GLU A 221 -6.35 -29.11 5.65
C GLU A 221 -6.02 -30.40 4.90
N GLY A 222 -4.74 -30.79 4.81
CA GLY A 222 -4.29 -32.00 4.11
C GLY A 222 -4.23 -31.86 2.58
N VAL A 223 -4.34 -30.64 2.07
CA VAL A 223 -4.20 -30.37 0.64
C VAL A 223 -2.71 -30.42 0.25
N VAL A 224 -2.39 -31.15 -0.82
CA VAL A 224 -1.03 -31.16 -1.38
C VAL A 224 -0.79 -29.83 -2.06
N ALA A 225 -0.19 -28.91 -1.32
CA ALA A 225 0.07 -27.53 -1.75
C ALA A 225 1.57 -27.20 -1.80
N GLN A 226 1.97 -26.34 -2.75
CA GLN A 226 3.33 -25.85 -2.88
C GLN A 226 3.36 -24.34 -3.11
N TYR A 227 4.35 -23.69 -2.50
CA TYR A 227 4.73 -22.29 -2.81
C TYR A 227 5.73 -22.31 -3.96
N VAL A 228 5.38 -21.61 -5.02
CA VAL A 228 6.13 -21.55 -6.26
C VAL A 228 6.69 -20.16 -6.46
N SER A 229 8.00 -20.03 -6.63
CA SER A 229 8.63 -18.76 -6.99
C SER A 229 9.79 -18.99 -7.93
N LYS A 230 9.88 -18.18 -9.00
CA LYS A 230 11.01 -18.24 -9.91
C LYS A 230 12.30 -17.78 -9.21
N ASN A 231 12.22 -16.76 -8.36
CA ASN A 231 13.37 -16.24 -7.64
C ASN A 231 13.83 -17.23 -6.55
N ALA A 232 15.11 -17.58 -6.56
CA ALA A 232 15.68 -18.52 -5.60
C ALA A 232 15.89 -17.89 -4.21
N ALA A 233 16.19 -16.59 -4.13
CA ALA A 233 16.54 -15.94 -2.88
C ALA A 233 15.47 -16.08 -1.77
N PRO A 234 14.17 -15.79 -1.98
CA PRO A 234 13.16 -16.02 -0.94
C PRO A 234 13.07 -17.50 -0.52
N ARG A 235 13.13 -18.43 -1.48
CA ARG A 235 13.05 -19.88 -1.20
C ARG A 235 14.21 -20.36 -0.33
N ASP A 236 15.43 -19.88 -0.62
CA ASP A 236 16.63 -20.26 0.15
C ASP A 236 16.60 -19.66 1.54
N VAL A 237 16.11 -18.42 1.71
CA VAL A 237 15.90 -17.79 3.02
C VAL A 237 14.86 -18.58 3.84
N TYR A 238 13.71 -18.94 3.25
CA TYR A 238 12.70 -19.76 3.95
C TYR A 238 13.27 -21.13 4.31
N THR A 239 14.03 -21.75 3.40
CA THR A 239 14.70 -23.04 3.68
C THR A 239 15.70 -22.92 4.84
N ALA A 240 16.51 -21.88 4.88
CA ALA A 240 17.47 -21.64 5.95
C ALA A 240 16.78 -21.44 7.30
N LYS A 241 15.70 -20.65 7.36
CA LYS A 241 14.93 -20.37 8.57
C LYS A 241 14.18 -21.61 9.12
N LEU A 242 13.79 -22.52 8.26
CA LEU A 242 13.11 -23.78 8.64
C LEU A 242 14.08 -24.92 8.94
N SER A 243 15.34 -24.80 8.52
CA SER A 243 16.37 -25.82 8.77
C SER A 243 16.59 -26.02 10.27
N GLY A 244 16.65 -27.27 10.69
CA GLY A 244 16.71 -27.63 12.12
C GLY A 244 15.35 -27.83 12.80
N SER A 245 14.27 -27.23 12.29
CA SER A 245 12.91 -27.42 12.82
C SER A 245 12.09 -28.45 12.07
N PHE A 246 12.33 -28.61 10.77
CA PHE A 246 11.63 -29.54 9.90
C PHE A 246 12.61 -30.40 9.08
N LYS A 247 12.14 -31.57 8.65
CA LYS A 247 12.93 -32.47 7.76
C LYS A 247 13.22 -31.77 6.43
N LYS A 248 14.44 -31.88 5.94
CA LYS A 248 14.91 -31.22 4.69
C LYS A 248 14.03 -31.54 3.48
N ASN A 249 13.55 -32.78 3.36
CA ASN A 249 12.66 -33.18 2.26
C ASN A 249 11.28 -32.52 2.37
N TYR A 250 10.76 -32.34 3.57
CA TYR A 250 9.51 -31.61 3.79
C TYR A 250 9.61 -30.15 3.31
N ILE A 251 10.69 -29.47 3.70
CA ILE A 251 10.91 -28.07 3.28
C ILE A 251 11.06 -27.96 1.77
N LYS A 252 11.82 -28.88 1.14
CA LYS A 252 11.99 -28.90 -0.32
C LYS A 252 10.69 -29.14 -1.09
N ASN A 253 9.76 -29.86 -0.47
CA ASN A 253 8.44 -30.10 -1.07
C ASN A 253 7.49 -28.92 -0.89
N LEU A 254 7.74 -28.03 0.06
CA LEU A 254 6.91 -26.82 0.25
C LEU A 254 7.30 -25.68 -0.69
N PHE A 255 8.61 -25.52 -0.96
CA PHE A 255 9.15 -24.36 -1.69
C PHE A 255 9.90 -24.78 -2.94
N VAL A 256 9.28 -24.54 -4.10
CA VAL A 256 9.78 -25.02 -5.39
C VAL A 256 9.99 -23.90 -6.41
N GLY A 257 10.82 -24.17 -7.41
CA GLY A 257 11.03 -23.28 -8.55
C GLY A 257 9.92 -23.41 -9.59
N SER A 258 9.66 -22.36 -10.36
CA SER A 258 8.62 -22.35 -11.42
C SER A 258 8.86 -23.40 -12.54
N GLY A 259 10.10 -23.86 -12.72
CA GLY A 259 10.44 -24.87 -13.71
C GLY A 259 10.30 -26.32 -13.23
N SER A 260 9.67 -26.55 -12.08
CA SER A 260 9.55 -27.91 -11.50
C SER A 260 8.38 -28.72 -12.07
N PHE A 261 7.58 -28.16 -12.98
CA PHE A 261 6.29 -28.76 -13.41
C PHE A 261 6.27 -29.25 -14.84
N ILE A 262 7.41 -29.28 -15.55
CA ILE A 262 7.53 -29.59 -16.98
C ILE A 262 6.84 -30.93 -17.35
N ASP A 263 7.14 -32.01 -16.64
CA ASP A 263 6.60 -33.34 -16.88
C ASP A 263 5.61 -33.77 -15.78
N THR A 264 5.01 -32.84 -15.10
CA THR A 264 4.08 -33.13 -13.99
C THR A 264 2.73 -33.58 -14.56
N PRO A 265 2.19 -34.74 -14.17
CA PRO A 265 0.86 -35.16 -14.58
C PRO A 265 -0.21 -34.13 -14.15
N GLN A 266 -1.27 -34.05 -14.95
CA GLN A 266 -2.37 -33.12 -14.66
C GLN A 266 -2.98 -33.39 -13.29
N ASN A 267 -3.29 -32.28 -12.57
CA ASN A 267 -3.96 -32.30 -11.26
C ASN A 267 -3.21 -33.11 -10.17
N THR A 268 -1.88 -33.22 -10.27
CA THR A 268 -1.04 -33.82 -9.23
C THR A 268 -1.13 -33.09 -7.90
N PHE A 269 -1.26 -31.78 -7.96
CA PHE A 269 -1.36 -30.92 -6.76
C PHE A 269 -2.80 -30.47 -6.54
N GLY A 270 -3.19 -30.37 -5.27
CA GLY A 270 -4.45 -29.73 -4.87
C GLY A 270 -4.37 -28.22 -5.10
N ALA A 271 -3.22 -27.61 -4.75
CA ALA A 271 -3.02 -26.17 -4.93
C ALA A 271 -1.56 -25.81 -5.26
N LEU A 272 -1.37 -24.84 -6.16
CA LEU A 272 -0.08 -24.21 -6.42
C LEU A 272 -0.21 -22.67 -6.18
N ILE A 273 0.63 -22.16 -5.30
CA ILE A 273 0.64 -20.76 -4.86
C ILE A 273 1.85 -20.08 -5.48
N VAL A 274 1.62 -19.29 -6.52
CA VAL A 274 2.68 -18.69 -7.33
C VAL A 274 2.91 -17.25 -6.90
N ASP A 275 4.01 -17.02 -6.21
CA ASP A 275 4.43 -15.67 -5.83
C ASP A 275 5.39 -15.08 -6.87
N GLU A 276 5.36 -13.75 -7.04
CA GLU A 276 6.10 -13.02 -8.08
C GLU A 276 5.83 -13.57 -9.49
N ALA A 277 4.54 -13.85 -9.81
CA ALA A 277 4.15 -14.54 -11.04
C ALA A 277 4.52 -13.77 -12.33
N HIS A 278 4.68 -12.44 -12.25
CA HIS A 278 5.18 -11.60 -13.34
C HIS A 278 6.57 -12.02 -13.84
N ARG A 279 7.30 -12.84 -13.06
CA ARG A 279 8.63 -13.35 -13.41
C ARG A 279 8.62 -14.66 -14.18
N LEU A 280 7.46 -15.28 -14.41
CA LEU A 280 7.35 -16.55 -15.15
C LEU A 280 7.83 -16.40 -16.61
N ASN A 281 8.39 -17.46 -17.16
CA ASN A 281 8.95 -17.52 -18.52
C ASN A 281 8.20 -18.51 -19.41
N MET A 282 8.39 -18.37 -20.73
CA MET A 282 7.93 -19.41 -21.67
C MET A 282 8.61 -20.75 -21.37
N LYS A 283 9.93 -20.79 -21.31
CA LYS A 283 10.68 -22.03 -21.14
C LYS A 283 11.55 -22.00 -19.89
N SER A 284 11.74 -23.17 -19.33
CA SER A 284 12.60 -23.42 -18.18
C SER A 284 14.02 -23.80 -18.59
N GLY A 285 14.92 -24.01 -17.61
CA GLY A 285 16.31 -24.39 -17.80
C GLY A 285 17.26 -23.24 -18.08
N LEU A 286 18.55 -23.49 -17.88
CA LEU A 286 19.62 -22.48 -18.03
C LEU A 286 19.66 -21.87 -19.44
N TYR A 287 19.35 -22.67 -20.45
CA TYR A 287 19.35 -22.26 -21.87
C TYR A 287 17.93 -21.94 -22.39
N SER A 288 16.91 -21.92 -21.53
CA SER A 288 15.49 -21.74 -21.91
C SER A 288 15.06 -22.78 -22.97
N ASN A 289 15.42 -24.04 -22.75
CA ASN A 289 15.21 -25.17 -23.69
C ASN A 289 14.33 -26.28 -23.10
N LEU A 290 13.87 -26.16 -21.86
CA LEU A 290 13.05 -27.15 -21.18
C LEU A 290 11.62 -26.64 -21.03
N GLY A 291 10.65 -27.55 -21.20
CA GLY A 291 9.23 -27.24 -21.14
C GLY A 291 8.73 -26.36 -22.29
N GLU A 292 7.49 -25.95 -22.21
CA GLU A 292 6.84 -25.14 -23.24
C GLU A 292 6.41 -23.77 -22.68
N ASN A 293 5.69 -23.77 -21.54
CA ASN A 293 5.18 -22.55 -20.92
C ASN A 293 4.95 -22.76 -19.41
N GLN A 294 5.73 -22.07 -18.57
CA GLN A 294 5.65 -22.23 -17.13
C GLN A 294 4.26 -21.92 -16.55
N ILE A 295 3.50 -20.98 -17.15
CA ILE A 295 2.14 -20.67 -16.70
C ILE A 295 1.21 -21.87 -16.98
N VAL A 296 1.27 -22.42 -18.19
CA VAL A 296 0.46 -23.57 -18.58
C VAL A 296 0.83 -24.81 -17.78
N GLU A 297 2.13 -25.09 -17.60
CA GLU A 297 2.66 -26.21 -16.83
C GLU A 297 2.16 -26.17 -15.36
N ILE A 298 2.19 -25.00 -14.73
CA ILE A 298 1.68 -24.79 -13.37
C ILE A 298 0.16 -25.00 -13.31
N ILE A 299 -0.59 -24.41 -14.23
CA ILE A 299 -2.05 -24.53 -14.26
C ILE A 299 -2.46 -25.98 -14.49
N GLN A 300 -1.80 -26.69 -15.39
CA GLN A 300 -2.10 -28.11 -15.65
C GLN A 300 -1.78 -29.01 -14.46
N ALA A 301 -0.67 -28.74 -13.76
CA ALA A 301 -0.20 -29.57 -12.64
C ALA A 301 -1.12 -29.50 -11.41
N ALA A 302 -1.97 -28.48 -11.25
CA ALA A 302 -2.82 -28.31 -10.07
C ALA A 302 -4.32 -28.22 -10.40
N ARG A 303 -5.16 -28.54 -9.41
CA ARG A 303 -6.60 -28.29 -9.45
C ARG A 303 -6.93 -26.82 -9.23
N PHE A 304 -6.23 -26.19 -8.28
CA PHE A 304 -6.29 -24.76 -7.99
C PHE A 304 -4.93 -24.12 -8.15
N SER A 305 -4.86 -22.97 -8.83
CA SER A 305 -3.65 -22.17 -8.93
C SER A 305 -3.95 -20.72 -8.60
N ILE A 306 -3.14 -20.12 -7.73
CA ILE A 306 -3.21 -18.70 -7.43
C ILE A 306 -1.93 -18.00 -7.88
N PHE A 307 -2.07 -16.90 -8.60
CA PHE A 307 -0.97 -16.11 -9.15
C PHE A 307 -0.97 -14.70 -8.54
N PHE A 308 0.05 -14.39 -7.77
CA PHE A 308 0.28 -13.04 -7.27
C PHE A 308 1.13 -12.25 -8.27
N VAL A 309 0.57 -11.17 -8.80
CA VAL A 309 1.11 -10.41 -9.94
C VAL A 309 1.31 -8.95 -9.56
N ASP A 310 2.39 -8.37 -10.10
CA ASP A 310 2.61 -6.93 -10.17
C ASP A 310 3.22 -6.62 -11.55
N ASP A 311 2.42 -6.17 -12.49
CA ASP A 311 2.87 -5.93 -13.87
C ASP A 311 3.98 -4.87 -13.96
N HIS A 312 4.09 -3.97 -12.96
CA HIS A 312 5.17 -2.97 -12.87
C HIS A 312 6.47 -3.51 -12.23
N GLN A 313 6.54 -4.78 -11.87
CA GLN A 313 7.76 -5.44 -11.41
C GLN A 313 8.37 -6.40 -12.45
N ARG A 314 7.99 -6.29 -13.71
CA ARG A 314 8.67 -6.96 -14.81
C ARG A 314 10.08 -6.38 -14.96
N VAL A 315 11.10 -7.18 -14.73
CA VAL A 315 12.51 -6.75 -14.75
C VAL A 315 13.40 -7.58 -15.66
N HIS A 316 12.78 -8.39 -16.56
CA HIS A 316 13.49 -9.21 -17.53
C HIS A 316 12.70 -9.30 -18.85
N ILE A 317 13.38 -9.18 -19.98
CA ILE A 317 12.75 -9.27 -21.33
C ILE A 317 11.95 -10.57 -21.51
N LYS A 318 12.43 -11.66 -20.93
CA LYS A 318 11.78 -13.00 -21.05
C LYS A 318 10.61 -13.22 -20.09
N ASP A 319 10.33 -12.28 -19.21
CA ASP A 319 9.20 -12.40 -18.27
C ASP A 319 7.88 -12.26 -19.05
N ILE A 320 6.99 -13.24 -18.92
CA ILE A 320 5.70 -13.32 -19.64
C ILE A 320 4.48 -13.30 -18.71
N GLY A 321 4.70 -13.31 -17.39
CA GLY A 321 3.65 -13.52 -16.39
C GLY A 321 2.79 -12.28 -16.12
N SER A 322 2.41 -11.52 -17.16
CA SER A 322 1.43 -10.43 -16.98
C SER A 322 0.04 -10.96 -16.65
N LYS A 323 -0.78 -10.17 -15.97
CA LYS A 323 -2.18 -10.49 -15.66
C LYS A 323 -2.93 -10.99 -16.90
N VAL A 324 -2.83 -10.27 -18.02
CA VAL A 324 -3.51 -10.60 -19.28
C VAL A 324 -3.02 -11.92 -19.85
N ALA A 325 -1.71 -12.18 -19.80
CA ALA A 325 -1.15 -13.43 -20.31
C ALA A 325 -1.59 -14.63 -19.44
N ILE A 326 -1.55 -14.49 -18.10
CA ILE A 326 -1.99 -15.55 -17.19
C ILE A 326 -3.47 -15.86 -17.40
N GLN A 327 -4.33 -14.84 -17.53
CA GLN A 327 -5.75 -15.03 -17.83
C GLN A 327 -5.96 -15.81 -19.13
N LYS A 328 -5.32 -15.37 -20.22
CA LYS A 328 -5.43 -16.03 -21.54
C LYS A 328 -5.00 -17.49 -21.49
N PHE A 329 -3.89 -17.80 -20.84
CA PHE A 329 -3.41 -19.19 -20.72
C PHE A 329 -4.31 -20.03 -19.80
N ALA A 330 -4.84 -19.45 -18.72
CA ALA A 330 -5.78 -20.14 -17.84
C ALA A 330 -7.09 -20.52 -18.57
N GLU A 331 -7.66 -19.60 -19.34
CA GLU A 331 -8.82 -19.84 -20.19
C GLU A 331 -8.55 -20.92 -21.23
N SER A 332 -7.36 -20.92 -21.87
CA SER A 332 -6.95 -21.95 -22.82
C SER A 332 -6.78 -23.34 -22.18
N CYS A 333 -6.51 -23.42 -20.88
CA CYS A 333 -6.46 -24.65 -20.10
C CYS A 333 -7.85 -25.10 -19.58
N GLY A 334 -8.93 -24.39 -19.92
CA GLY A 334 -10.29 -24.69 -19.47
C GLY A 334 -10.53 -24.38 -17.98
N ALA A 335 -9.75 -23.51 -17.38
CA ALA A 335 -9.92 -23.08 -15.99
C ALA A 335 -10.93 -21.94 -15.88
N ILE A 336 -11.68 -21.92 -14.77
CA ILE A 336 -12.49 -20.76 -14.38
C ILE A 336 -11.55 -19.74 -13.75
N VAL A 337 -11.56 -18.52 -14.27
CA VAL A 337 -10.63 -17.47 -13.86
C VAL A 337 -11.34 -16.44 -12.98
N HIS A 338 -10.73 -16.16 -11.82
CA HIS A 338 -11.12 -15.11 -10.91
C HIS A 338 -10.01 -14.07 -10.81
N ILE A 339 -10.37 -12.80 -10.72
CA ILE A 339 -9.43 -11.70 -10.60
C ILE A 339 -9.80 -10.85 -9.40
N THR A 340 -8.81 -10.53 -8.57
CA THR A 340 -8.97 -9.68 -7.40
C THR A 340 -7.75 -8.77 -7.21
N LYS A 341 -7.87 -7.77 -6.35
CA LYS A 341 -6.80 -6.80 -6.08
C LYS A 341 -6.48 -6.72 -4.60
N LEU A 342 -5.21 -6.43 -4.30
CA LEU A 342 -4.71 -6.02 -2.99
C LEU A 342 -4.31 -4.54 -3.08
N ASN A 343 -5.06 -3.69 -2.40
CA ASN A 343 -4.87 -2.24 -2.42
C ASN A 343 -4.13 -1.72 -1.19
N SER A 344 -4.15 -2.46 -0.07
CA SER A 344 -3.51 -2.05 1.18
C SER A 344 -2.00 -2.00 1.06
N GLN A 345 -1.38 -0.86 1.37
CA GLN A 345 0.07 -0.68 1.31
C GLN A 345 0.71 -0.81 2.70
N PHE A 346 1.77 -1.64 2.81
CA PHE A 346 2.52 -1.91 4.05
C PHE A 346 4.02 -1.60 3.93
N ARG A 347 4.48 -1.18 2.76
CA ARG A 347 5.86 -0.70 2.55
C ARG A 347 5.92 0.81 2.49
N CYS A 348 7.13 1.33 2.50
CA CYS A 348 7.37 2.75 2.34
C CYS A 348 6.56 3.57 3.36
N ASN A 349 6.56 3.11 4.62
CA ASN A 349 5.79 3.69 5.73
C ASN A 349 4.28 3.75 5.47
N GLY A 350 3.73 2.81 4.67
CA GLY A 350 2.33 2.81 4.26
C GLY A 350 1.97 3.88 3.23
N SER A 351 2.96 4.63 2.72
CA SER A 351 2.73 5.76 1.83
C SER A 351 2.46 5.32 0.38
N ASN A 352 1.20 5.39 -0.03
CA ASN A 352 0.86 5.36 -1.45
C ASN A 352 1.45 6.58 -2.18
N GLY A 353 1.59 7.70 -1.49
CA GLY A 353 2.21 8.92 -2.01
C GLY A 353 3.63 8.68 -2.51
N TYR A 354 4.46 7.92 -1.76
CA TYR A 354 5.81 7.58 -2.20
C TYR A 354 5.84 6.77 -3.50
N LEU A 355 5.00 5.73 -3.62
CA LEU A 355 4.95 4.90 -4.84
C LEU A 355 4.46 5.70 -6.04
N ASN A 356 3.42 6.50 -5.86
CA ASN A 356 2.88 7.36 -6.91
C ASN A 356 3.90 8.44 -7.31
N TRP A 357 4.57 9.06 -6.32
CA TRP A 357 5.66 10.00 -6.57
C TRP A 357 6.79 9.34 -7.36
N LEU A 358 7.18 8.12 -6.99
CA LEU A 358 8.25 7.39 -7.67
C LEU A 358 7.87 7.05 -9.12
N ASP A 359 6.63 6.61 -9.35
CA ASP A 359 6.12 6.32 -10.69
C ASP A 359 6.10 7.57 -11.58
N ASN A 360 5.71 8.71 -11.02
CA ASN A 360 5.74 10.00 -11.71
C ASN A 360 7.18 10.48 -11.96
N THR A 361 8.04 10.40 -10.94
CA THR A 361 9.43 10.87 -11.00
C THR A 361 10.28 10.05 -11.96
N LEU A 362 10.09 8.71 -12.00
CA LEU A 362 10.74 7.85 -12.99
C LEU A 362 10.07 7.90 -14.38
N GLN A 363 9.03 8.72 -14.53
CA GLN A 363 8.26 8.84 -15.78
C GLN A 363 7.75 7.48 -16.30
N ILE A 364 7.29 6.63 -15.36
CA ILE A 364 6.62 5.36 -15.66
C ILE A 364 5.14 5.63 -15.92
N LYS A 365 4.51 6.44 -15.04
CA LYS A 365 3.11 6.83 -15.11
C LYS A 365 2.94 8.22 -14.50
N GLU A 366 2.16 9.07 -15.14
CA GLU A 366 1.76 10.34 -14.54
C GLU A 366 0.85 10.10 -13.35
N THR A 367 1.16 10.73 -12.22
CA THR A 367 0.40 10.67 -10.98
C THR A 367 0.25 12.05 -10.36
N ALA A 368 -0.67 12.19 -9.43
CA ALA A 368 -0.89 13.44 -8.72
C ALA A 368 0.26 13.82 -7.78
N ASN A 369 1.05 12.84 -7.33
CA ASN A 369 2.15 13.05 -6.40
C ASN A 369 3.41 13.52 -7.16
N ILE A 370 3.49 14.81 -7.42
CA ILE A 370 4.62 15.43 -8.13
C ILE A 370 5.82 15.59 -7.18
N ARG A 371 5.57 15.85 -5.89
CA ARG A 371 6.61 16.03 -4.86
C ARG A 371 6.46 15.03 -3.73
N LEU A 372 7.59 14.62 -3.15
CA LEU A 372 7.63 13.76 -1.98
C LEU A 372 7.70 14.61 -0.71
N ILE A 373 6.77 14.40 0.20
CA ILE A 373 6.75 15.02 1.52
C ILE A 373 7.73 14.25 2.42
N ALA A 374 8.74 14.92 2.95
CA ALA A 374 9.80 14.30 3.75
C ALA A 374 9.29 13.59 5.02
N LYS A 375 8.09 13.96 5.51
CA LYS A 375 7.45 13.31 6.67
C LYS A 375 6.96 11.89 6.37
N ASP A 376 6.63 11.60 5.12
CA ASP A 376 5.97 10.35 4.76
C ASP A 376 6.95 9.19 4.63
N TYR A 377 8.19 9.48 4.19
CA TYR A 377 9.18 8.45 3.96
C TYR A 377 10.61 9.02 4.01
N ASP A 378 11.53 8.37 4.75
CA ASP A 378 12.93 8.82 4.88
C ASP A 378 13.70 8.61 3.57
N PHE A 379 13.59 9.59 2.66
CA PHE A 379 14.24 9.57 1.36
C PHE A 379 15.35 10.60 1.31
N GLN A 380 16.58 10.17 1.01
CA GLN A 380 17.76 11.06 0.97
C GLN A 380 18.59 10.82 -0.29
N ILE A 381 19.18 11.90 -0.80
CA ILE A 381 20.08 11.86 -1.97
C ILE A 381 21.47 12.27 -1.53
N PHE A 382 22.44 11.44 -1.87
CA PHE A 382 23.85 11.63 -1.52
C PHE A 382 24.66 12.00 -2.75
N SER A 383 25.57 12.96 -2.59
CA SER A 383 26.53 13.34 -3.64
C SER A 383 27.79 12.47 -3.67
N ASP A 384 28.04 11.70 -2.60
CA ASP A 384 29.18 10.80 -2.44
C ASP A 384 28.68 9.38 -2.08
N PRO A 385 29.03 8.36 -2.87
CA PRO A 385 28.61 6.98 -2.61
C PRO A 385 29.22 6.40 -1.33
N ASN A 386 30.34 6.92 -0.82
CA ASN A 386 30.88 6.52 0.48
C ASN A 386 29.97 6.98 1.62
N GLN A 387 29.48 8.21 1.56
CA GLN A 387 28.55 8.74 2.58
C GLN A 387 27.25 7.94 2.59
N LEU A 388 26.70 7.61 1.42
CA LEU A 388 25.53 6.73 1.32
C LEU A 388 25.80 5.37 1.97
N PHE A 389 26.94 4.77 1.65
CA PHE A 389 27.32 3.46 2.15
C PHE A 389 27.43 3.44 3.68
N GLU A 390 28.14 4.43 4.26
CA GLU A 390 28.27 4.54 5.72
C GLU A 390 26.92 4.85 6.39
N ALA A 391 26.08 5.70 5.80
CA ALA A 391 24.73 5.95 6.34
C ALA A 391 23.88 4.66 6.42
N ILE A 392 23.92 3.83 5.39
CA ILE A 392 23.22 2.53 5.39
C ILE A 392 23.87 1.55 6.38
N LYS A 393 25.20 1.58 6.52
CA LYS A 393 25.92 0.77 7.49
C LYS A 393 25.53 1.11 8.94
N GLU A 394 25.35 2.39 9.25
CA GLU A 394 24.84 2.82 10.55
C GLU A 394 23.40 2.32 10.78
N LYS A 395 22.52 2.44 9.79
CA LYS A 395 21.16 1.88 9.89
C LYS A 395 21.17 0.35 10.10
N ASN A 396 22.14 -0.34 9.49
CA ASN A 396 22.28 -1.79 9.61
C ASN A 396 22.65 -2.28 11.03
N LYS A 397 23.38 -1.47 11.82
CA LYS A 397 23.75 -1.81 13.20
C LYS A 397 22.54 -2.06 14.10
N ILE A 398 21.38 -1.49 13.77
CA ILE A 398 20.18 -1.58 14.59
C ILE A 398 19.63 -3.01 14.62
N ASN A 399 19.52 -3.67 13.47
CA ASN A 399 18.83 -4.95 13.37
C ASN A 399 19.24 -5.82 12.17
N ASN A 400 20.35 -5.52 11.52
CA ASN A 400 20.86 -6.20 10.33
C ASN A 400 19.88 -6.20 9.14
N LYS A 401 19.03 -5.14 9.00
CA LYS A 401 18.01 -5.01 7.95
C LYS A 401 18.23 -3.79 7.04
N ALA A 402 19.47 -3.44 6.79
CA ALA A 402 19.81 -2.40 5.81
C ALA A 402 20.89 -2.89 4.86
N ARG A 403 20.74 -2.62 3.56
CA ARG A 403 21.68 -3.07 2.51
C ARG A 403 21.81 -2.01 1.42
N VAL A 404 22.95 -2.02 0.75
CA VAL A 404 23.16 -1.24 -0.46
C VAL A 404 22.96 -2.14 -1.67
N VAL A 405 22.24 -1.65 -2.67
CA VAL A 405 21.97 -2.33 -3.95
C VAL A 405 22.29 -1.40 -5.12
N ALA A 406 22.55 -1.95 -6.28
CA ALA A 406 22.85 -1.17 -7.47
C ALA A 406 22.16 -1.72 -8.72
N GLY A 407 21.98 -0.86 -9.74
CA GLY A 407 21.70 -1.28 -11.11
C GLY A 407 22.85 -2.12 -11.66
N TYR A 408 22.55 -3.12 -12.49
CA TYR A 408 23.55 -4.08 -12.96
C TYR A 408 24.35 -3.49 -14.13
N CYS A 409 25.13 -2.43 -13.84
CA CYS A 409 25.95 -1.69 -14.81
C CYS A 409 27.42 -2.12 -14.83
N TRP A 410 27.87 -2.84 -13.82
CA TRP A 410 29.26 -3.26 -13.67
C TRP A 410 29.40 -4.76 -13.81
N ASP A 411 30.47 -5.21 -14.48
CA ASP A 411 30.74 -6.63 -14.63
C ASP A 411 31.13 -7.27 -13.29
N TRP A 412 30.82 -8.54 -13.14
CA TRP A 412 31.08 -9.29 -11.91
C TRP A 412 32.43 -10.00 -11.97
N ASN A 413 33.52 -9.23 -11.83
CA ASN A 413 34.89 -9.72 -11.89
C ASN A 413 35.25 -10.53 -10.65
N SER A 414 34.83 -10.10 -9.48
CA SER A 414 35.09 -10.78 -8.20
C SER A 414 34.56 -12.22 -8.16
N LYS A 415 33.62 -12.57 -9.03
CA LYS A 415 33.15 -13.95 -9.17
C LYS A 415 34.23 -14.89 -9.71
N LYS A 416 35.14 -14.37 -10.55
CA LYS A 416 36.26 -15.10 -11.13
C LYS A 416 37.54 -14.93 -10.29
N ILE A 417 37.79 -13.72 -9.83
CA ILE A 417 38.96 -13.31 -9.06
C ILE A 417 38.47 -12.66 -7.76
N PRO A 418 38.37 -13.42 -6.65
CA PRO A 418 37.80 -12.91 -5.39
C PRO A 418 38.48 -11.68 -4.79
N SER A 419 39.69 -11.36 -5.18
CA SER A 419 40.43 -10.15 -4.77
C SER A 419 39.95 -8.88 -5.48
N ASP A 420 39.31 -9.02 -6.62
CA ASP A 420 38.92 -7.89 -7.45
C ASP A 420 37.69 -7.16 -6.88
N TYR A 421 37.53 -5.92 -7.28
CA TYR A 421 36.36 -5.11 -7.07
C TYR A 421 35.51 -5.02 -8.34
N ASP A 422 34.22 -4.90 -8.19
CA ASP A 422 33.26 -4.89 -9.29
C ASP A 422 32.75 -3.48 -9.56
N ILE A 423 32.19 -2.85 -8.52
CA ILE A 423 31.61 -1.50 -8.60
C ILE A 423 32.74 -0.52 -8.23
N ILE A 424 33.23 0.20 -9.22
CA ILE A 424 34.34 1.14 -9.06
C ILE A 424 33.89 2.52 -9.55
N LEU A 425 33.94 3.49 -8.63
CA LEU A 425 33.72 4.91 -8.92
C LEU A 425 35.00 5.69 -8.57
N PRO A 426 35.90 5.89 -9.54
CA PRO A 426 37.25 6.43 -9.30
C PRO A 426 37.25 7.83 -8.69
N GLU A 427 36.27 8.67 -9.07
CA GLU A 427 36.12 10.06 -8.57
C GLU A 427 36.04 10.13 -7.03
N PHE A 428 35.47 9.08 -6.40
CA PHE A 428 35.21 9.00 -4.96
C PHE A 428 36.14 7.98 -4.28
N HIS A 429 37.07 7.35 -4.99
CA HIS A 429 37.82 6.20 -4.48
C HIS A 429 36.92 5.08 -3.94
N PHE A 430 35.65 5.01 -4.41
CA PHE A 430 34.70 4.00 -4.00
C PHE A 430 34.92 2.70 -4.76
N LYS A 431 35.14 1.60 -4.01
CA LYS A 431 35.39 0.26 -4.58
C LYS A 431 34.64 -0.77 -3.74
N LYS A 432 33.69 -1.48 -4.35
CA LYS A 432 32.89 -2.53 -3.66
C LYS A 432 32.74 -3.76 -4.57
N ARG A 433 32.40 -4.87 -3.95
CA ARG A 433 32.11 -6.12 -4.65
C ARG A 433 30.62 -6.33 -4.73
N TRP A 434 30.17 -7.03 -5.77
CA TRP A 434 28.85 -7.61 -5.77
C TRP A 434 28.73 -8.69 -4.69
N ASN A 435 27.50 -9.00 -4.29
CA ASN A 435 27.19 -10.06 -3.35
C ASN A 435 27.93 -11.35 -3.73
N LEU A 436 28.80 -11.83 -2.84
CA LEU A 436 29.70 -12.94 -3.12
C LEU A 436 28.96 -14.30 -3.14
N ASN A 437 29.55 -15.26 -3.88
CA ASN A 437 29.04 -16.63 -3.98
C ASN A 437 29.08 -17.41 -2.63
N THR A 438 29.78 -16.91 -1.61
CA THR A 438 29.89 -17.57 -0.29
C THR A 438 28.54 -17.67 0.42
N ASP A 439 27.76 -16.57 0.41
CA ASP A 439 26.44 -16.53 1.04
C ASP A 439 25.32 -16.82 0.06
N LYS A 440 25.63 -16.90 -1.25
CA LYS A 440 24.69 -17.17 -2.34
C LYS A 440 23.42 -16.29 -2.19
N ASN A 441 22.25 -16.93 -2.15
CA ASN A 441 20.97 -16.29 -2.02
C ASN A 441 20.63 -15.85 -0.58
N LEU A 442 21.50 -16.16 0.40
CA LEU A 442 21.36 -15.74 1.79
C LEU A 442 22.00 -14.38 2.09
N TRP A 443 22.54 -13.70 1.06
CA TRP A 443 23.21 -12.40 1.18
C TRP A 443 22.41 -11.40 2.02
N ILE A 444 21.08 -11.33 1.86
CA ILE A 444 20.24 -10.33 2.54
C ILE A 444 20.21 -10.49 4.07
N ILE A 445 20.42 -11.72 4.57
CA ILE A 445 20.43 -12.04 6.00
C ILE A 445 21.84 -12.31 6.57
N GLY A 446 22.88 -12.32 5.72
CA GLY A 446 24.25 -12.59 6.13
C GLY A 446 24.86 -11.43 6.92
N ASP A 447 25.52 -11.70 8.04
CA ASP A 447 26.07 -10.66 8.93
C ASP A 447 27.18 -9.84 8.27
N LYS A 448 27.98 -10.45 7.41
CA LYS A 448 29.10 -9.79 6.71
C LYS A 448 28.72 -9.18 5.37
N SER A 449 27.53 -9.45 4.89
CA SER A 449 27.06 -9.03 3.57
C SER A 449 26.80 -7.53 3.44
N ILE A 450 26.84 -6.78 4.53
CA ILE A 450 26.73 -5.31 4.53
C ILE A 450 27.90 -4.66 3.76
N GLU A 451 29.07 -5.30 3.68
CA GLU A 451 30.22 -4.78 2.95
C GLU A 451 30.13 -4.99 1.42
N GLU A 452 29.10 -5.69 0.97
CA GLU A 452 28.87 -6.04 -0.43
C GLU A 452 27.63 -5.32 -0.97
N ILE A 453 27.58 -5.13 -2.28
CA ILE A 453 26.46 -4.52 -2.98
C ILE A 453 25.58 -5.62 -3.57
N GLY A 454 24.25 -5.54 -3.30
CA GLY A 454 23.29 -6.44 -3.91
C GLY A 454 22.79 -5.96 -5.27
N CYS A 455 22.18 -6.87 -6.01
CA CYS A 455 21.47 -6.55 -7.24
C CYS A 455 19.99 -6.89 -7.14
N ILE A 456 19.23 -6.59 -8.18
CA ILE A 456 17.77 -6.87 -8.23
C ILE A 456 17.43 -8.34 -7.90
N HIS A 457 18.27 -9.27 -8.33
CA HIS A 457 18.00 -10.71 -8.13
C HIS A 457 18.21 -11.18 -6.69
N THR A 458 19.00 -10.46 -5.89
CA THR A 458 19.29 -10.81 -4.50
C THR A 458 18.37 -10.15 -3.49
N CYS A 459 17.67 -9.09 -3.87
CA CYS A 459 16.75 -8.37 -2.98
C CYS A 459 15.27 -8.50 -3.34
N GLN A 460 14.93 -8.93 -4.55
CA GLN A 460 13.52 -9.06 -4.97
C GLN A 460 12.81 -10.15 -4.16
N GLY A 461 11.61 -9.86 -3.68
CA GLY A 461 10.81 -10.77 -2.85
C GLY A 461 11.19 -10.77 -1.37
N LEU A 462 12.17 -9.95 -0.95
CA LEU A 462 12.63 -9.81 0.43
C LEU A 462 12.52 -8.36 0.92
N GLU A 463 12.50 -8.16 2.22
CA GLU A 463 12.26 -6.86 2.85
C GLU A 463 13.47 -6.37 3.64
N LEU A 464 13.70 -5.05 3.55
CA LEU A 464 14.71 -4.30 4.30
C LEU A 464 14.03 -3.16 5.05
N ASP A 465 14.57 -2.74 6.18
CA ASP A 465 14.14 -1.50 6.83
C ASP A 465 14.63 -0.29 6.05
N TYR A 466 15.91 -0.30 5.66
CA TYR A 466 16.53 0.74 4.84
C TYR A 466 17.23 0.16 3.62
N VAL A 467 17.16 0.84 2.52
CA VAL A 467 17.88 0.49 1.30
C VAL A 467 18.70 1.66 0.79
N GLY A 468 19.98 1.43 0.49
CA GLY A 468 20.81 2.34 -0.30
C GLY A 468 20.78 1.92 -1.76
N VAL A 469 20.50 2.82 -2.67
CA VAL A 469 20.43 2.52 -4.11
C VAL A 469 21.44 3.33 -4.89
N ILE A 470 22.33 2.64 -5.59
CA ILE A 470 23.25 3.25 -6.56
C ILE A 470 22.59 3.15 -7.95
N ILE A 471 22.14 4.29 -8.47
CA ILE A 471 21.67 4.39 -9.85
C ILE A 471 22.86 4.53 -10.76
N GLY A 472 23.01 3.56 -11.67
CA GLY A 472 24.14 3.47 -12.58
C GLY A 472 24.05 4.42 -13.78
N PRO A 473 25.04 4.34 -14.70
CA PRO A 473 25.05 5.17 -15.91
C PRO A 473 23.99 4.77 -16.95
N ASP A 474 23.24 3.69 -16.70
CA ASP A 474 22.14 3.23 -17.54
C ASP A 474 20.84 4.05 -17.39
N MET A 475 20.83 5.04 -16.47
CA MET A 475 19.72 6.01 -16.32
C MET A 475 20.26 7.42 -16.09
N ARG A 476 19.81 8.38 -16.88
CA ARG A 476 20.21 9.78 -16.81
C ARG A 476 19.03 10.72 -17.04
N TYR A 477 19.19 11.98 -16.74
CA TYR A 477 18.18 13.01 -16.97
C TYR A 477 18.65 14.05 -17.97
N GLU A 478 17.97 14.16 -19.10
CA GLU A 478 18.29 15.09 -20.18
C GLU A 478 17.01 15.73 -20.75
N ASN A 479 17.02 17.05 -20.96
CA ASN A 479 15.96 17.79 -21.63
C ASN A 479 14.54 17.52 -21.08
N GLY A 480 14.40 17.40 -19.75
CA GLY A 480 13.11 17.15 -19.11
C GLY A 480 12.68 15.68 -19.09
N GLN A 481 13.51 14.76 -19.55
CA GLN A 481 13.16 13.35 -19.67
C GLN A 481 14.16 12.44 -18.97
N ILE A 482 13.66 11.35 -18.40
CA ILE A 482 14.46 10.21 -17.96
C ILE A 482 14.84 9.40 -19.19
N ILE A 483 16.12 9.31 -19.44
CA ILE A 483 16.68 8.54 -20.56
C ILE A 483 17.35 7.28 -20.02
N THR A 484 16.96 6.15 -20.55
CA THR A 484 17.57 4.85 -20.22
C THR A 484 18.49 4.40 -21.35
N ASP A 485 19.61 3.75 -20.99
CA ASP A 485 20.61 3.29 -21.93
C ASP A 485 21.05 1.86 -21.60
N VAL A 486 20.51 0.92 -22.36
CA VAL A 486 20.81 -0.51 -22.21
C VAL A 486 22.28 -0.84 -22.48
N THR A 487 22.99 0.00 -23.23
CA THR A 487 24.41 -0.22 -23.57
C THR A 487 25.34 0.02 -22.39
N GLN A 488 24.89 0.75 -21.37
CA GLN A 488 25.60 1.02 -20.13
C GLN A 488 25.43 -0.11 -19.09
N ARG A 489 24.62 -1.12 -19.39
CA ARG A 489 24.48 -2.29 -18.52
C ARG A 489 25.60 -3.29 -18.81
N SER A 490 25.93 -4.07 -17.77
CA SER A 490 26.91 -5.15 -17.91
C SER A 490 26.55 -6.11 -19.06
N SER A 491 27.56 -6.51 -19.82
CA SER A 491 27.39 -7.53 -20.88
C SER A 491 26.86 -8.88 -20.36
N ASN A 492 27.02 -9.13 -19.06
CA ASN A 492 26.55 -10.33 -18.36
C ASN A 492 25.12 -10.20 -17.83
N ASP A 493 24.49 -9.04 -17.99
CA ASP A 493 23.12 -8.83 -17.51
C ASP A 493 22.10 -9.69 -18.27
N GLN A 494 21.56 -10.67 -17.56
CA GLN A 494 20.55 -11.56 -18.13
C GLN A 494 19.19 -10.88 -18.32
N SER A 495 18.90 -9.79 -17.63
CA SER A 495 17.61 -9.09 -17.69
C SER A 495 17.31 -8.53 -19.08
N VAL A 496 18.36 -8.08 -19.77
CA VAL A 496 18.28 -7.54 -21.14
C VAL A 496 18.83 -8.48 -22.21
N LYS A 497 19.05 -9.76 -21.84
CA LYS A 497 19.55 -10.77 -22.80
C LYS A 497 18.53 -11.03 -23.90
N GLY A 498 18.98 -10.90 -25.15
CA GLY A 498 18.12 -10.99 -26.33
C GLY A 498 17.81 -9.61 -26.95
N PHE A 499 18.16 -8.51 -26.29
CA PHE A 499 17.94 -7.15 -26.80
C PHE A 499 18.52 -6.96 -28.20
N LYS A 500 19.78 -7.42 -28.46
CA LYS A 500 20.43 -7.31 -29.77
C LYS A 500 19.65 -8.04 -30.89
N SER A 501 19.02 -9.15 -30.60
CA SER A 501 18.19 -9.85 -31.56
C SER A 501 16.84 -9.17 -31.77
N LEU A 502 16.24 -8.64 -30.69
CA LEU A 502 14.99 -7.91 -30.75
C LEU A 502 15.13 -6.59 -31.52
N ILE A 503 16.23 -5.86 -31.33
CA ILE A 503 16.49 -4.58 -32.03
C ILE A 503 16.61 -4.77 -33.54
N ALA A 504 17.16 -5.92 -33.98
CA ALA A 504 17.27 -6.28 -35.40
C ALA A 504 15.88 -6.59 -36.01
N TYR A 505 14.96 -7.14 -35.20
CA TYR A 505 13.63 -7.53 -35.66
C TYR A 505 12.61 -6.37 -35.55
N ASN A 506 12.57 -5.69 -34.39
CA ASN A 506 11.67 -4.55 -34.14
C ASN A 506 12.34 -3.57 -33.19
N ARG A 507 13.01 -2.56 -33.74
CA ARG A 507 13.79 -1.58 -32.99
C ARG A 507 12.95 -0.79 -31.96
N SER A 508 11.76 -0.33 -32.37
CA SER A 508 10.90 0.48 -31.49
C SER A 508 10.46 -0.34 -30.27
N LYS A 509 10.00 -1.56 -30.47
CA LYS A 509 9.58 -2.47 -29.39
C LYS A 509 10.73 -2.85 -28.48
N ALA A 510 11.91 -3.14 -29.03
CA ALA A 510 13.09 -3.47 -28.25
C ALA A 510 13.53 -2.33 -27.32
N LEU A 511 13.53 -1.09 -27.81
CA LEU A 511 13.85 0.10 -27.02
C LEU A 511 12.82 0.34 -25.93
N GLN A 512 11.53 0.21 -26.25
CA GLN A 512 10.45 0.33 -25.28
C GLN A 512 10.56 -0.72 -24.16
N ASP A 513 10.78 -1.99 -24.51
CA ASP A 513 10.96 -3.08 -23.53
C ASP A 513 12.20 -2.84 -22.64
N ALA A 514 13.29 -2.34 -23.22
CA ALA A 514 14.51 -2.02 -22.47
C ALA A 514 14.29 -0.85 -21.49
N ASP A 515 13.61 0.22 -21.93
CA ASP A 515 13.24 1.36 -21.07
C ASP A 515 12.39 0.90 -19.89
N GLU A 516 11.33 0.15 -20.17
CA GLU A 516 10.45 -0.43 -19.15
C GLU A 516 11.23 -1.25 -18.12
N ILE A 517 12.13 -2.14 -18.57
CA ILE A 517 12.89 -3.01 -17.68
C ILE A 517 13.86 -2.24 -16.81
N ILE A 518 14.55 -1.23 -17.35
CA ILE A 518 15.50 -0.40 -16.58
C ILE A 518 14.72 0.41 -15.54
N LYS A 519 13.64 1.07 -15.94
CA LYS A 519 12.79 1.84 -15.01
C LYS A 519 12.19 0.95 -13.92
N ASN A 520 11.62 -0.19 -14.28
CA ASN A 520 11.07 -1.16 -13.33
C ASN A 520 12.13 -1.74 -12.39
N THR A 521 13.37 -1.92 -12.87
CA THR A 521 14.49 -2.34 -12.02
C THR A 521 14.73 -1.33 -10.92
N TYR A 522 14.91 -0.05 -11.26
CA TYR A 522 15.11 1.00 -10.26
C TYR A 522 13.89 1.22 -9.38
N ARG A 523 12.68 1.23 -9.95
CA ARG A 523 11.45 1.24 -9.16
C ARG A 523 11.44 0.13 -8.11
N THR A 524 11.80 -1.08 -8.51
CA THR A 524 11.83 -2.22 -7.59
C THR A 524 12.92 -2.04 -6.52
N LEU A 525 14.11 -1.58 -6.85
CA LEU A 525 15.17 -1.32 -5.89
C LEU A 525 14.80 -0.22 -4.90
N LEU A 526 14.28 0.90 -5.39
CA LEU A 526 13.88 2.06 -4.59
C LEU A 526 12.72 1.75 -3.63
N THR A 527 11.92 0.72 -3.91
CA THR A 527 10.79 0.30 -3.04
C THR A 527 11.14 -0.85 -2.08
N ARG A 528 12.41 -1.22 -1.91
CA ARG A 528 12.80 -2.31 -0.99
C ARG A 528 12.83 -1.90 0.48
N GLY A 529 13.07 -0.62 0.78
CA GLY A 529 13.06 -0.12 2.15
C GLY A 529 11.64 0.04 2.70
N MET A 530 11.42 -0.47 3.90
CA MET A 530 10.16 -0.27 4.62
C MET A 530 10.07 1.15 5.19
N LYS A 531 11.18 1.66 5.73
CA LYS A 531 11.27 2.92 6.48
C LYS A 531 11.98 4.02 5.71
N GLY A 532 12.92 3.67 4.82
CA GLY A 532 13.65 4.67 4.07
C GLY A 532 14.47 4.13 2.91
N CYS A 533 14.79 5.04 1.98
CA CYS A 533 15.59 4.80 0.80
C CYS A 533 16.59 5.93 0.59
N TYR A 534 17.86 5.59 0.52
CA TYR A 534 18.99 6.51 0.29
C TYR A 534 19.53 6.29 -1.11
N VAL A 535 19.79 7.37 -1.86
CA VAL A 535 20.10 7.27 -3.28
C VAL A 535 21.41 7.98 -3.60
N TYR A 536 22.23 7.35 -4.43
CA TYR A 536 23.32 7.98 -5.16
C TYR A 536 23.11 7.76 -6.66
N CYS A 537 23.29 8.81 -7.47
CA CYS A 537 23.18 8.72 -8.93
C CYS A 537 24.53 8.97 -9.57
N CYS A 538 24.95 8.09 -10.50
CA CYS A 538 26.12 8.35 -11.33
C CYS A 538 25.94 9.59 -12.22
N ASP A 539 24.74 9.85 -12.70
CA ASP A 539 24.38 11.07 -13.44
C ASP A 539 24.01 12.21 -12.48
N LYS A 540 24.78 13.30 -12.53
CA LYS A 540 24.57 14.48 -11.67
C LYS A 540 23.28 15.24 -12.00
N SER A 541 22.82 15.20 -13.25
CA SER A 541 21.57 15.84 -13.68
C SER A 541 20.38 15.09 -13.11
N LEU A 542 20.43 13.77 -13.11
CA LEU A 542 19.43 12.92 -12.46
C LEU A 542 19.36 13.17 -10.94
N ALA A 543 20.51 13.26 -10.27
CA ALA A 543 20.56 13.58 -8.84
C ALA A 543 19.89 14.93 -8.52
N LYS A 544 20.18 15.97 -9.32
CA LYS A 544 19.56 17.29 -9.19
C LYS A 544 18.05 17.24 -9.48
N TYR A 545 17.64 16.50 -10.50
CA TYR A 545 16.22 16.31 -10.84
C TYR A 545 15.49 15.65 -9.68
N LEU A 546 15.98 14.54 -9.13
CA LEU A 546 15.38 13.86 -7.99
C LEU A 546 15.29 14.78 -6.77
N ALA A 547 16.34 15.56 -6.48
CA ALA A 547 16.35 16.52 -5.38
C ALA A 547 15.29 17.61 -5.55
N ALA A 548 15.05 18.08 -6.78
CA ALA A 548 14.03 19.07 -7.08
C ALA A 548 12.58 18.53 -6.93
N GLN A 549 12.42 17.21 -6.93
CA GLN A 549 11.12 16.56 -6.67
C GLN A 549 10.84 16.33 -5.18
N LEU A 550 11.79 16.64 -4.29
CA LEU A 550 11.55 16.63 -2.86
C LEU A 550 10.96 17.98 -2.45
N GLU A 551 10.01 17.98 -1.55
CA GLU A 551 9.62 19.22 -0.88
C GLU A 551 10.81 19.72 -0.07
N PRO A 552 11.15 21.02 -0.15
CA PRO A 552 12.15 21.57 0.73
C PRO A 552 11.69 21.30 2.18
N GLN A 553 12.61 20.81 3.01
CA GLN A 553 12.39 20.79 4.44
C GLN A 553 12.25 22.27 4.85
N HIS A 554 11.04 22.78 4.83
CA HIS A 554 10.78 24.07 5.48
C HIS A 554 11.06 23.83 6.97
N GLU A 555 12.06 24.53 7.47
CA GLU A 555 12.18 24.81 8.90
C GLU A 555 10.78 25.14 9.39
N SER A 556 10.31 24.34 10.33
CA SER A 556 8.99 24.37 10.98
C SER A 556 8.13 25.56 10.54
N ILE A 557 7.15 25.30 9.64
CA ILE A 557 6.02 26.21 9.49
C ILE A 557 5.58 26.52 10.92
N PRO A 558 5.51 27.80 11.33
CA PRO A 558 5.06 28.12 12.67
C PRO A 558 3.75 27.37 12.88
N LYS A 559 3.69 26.54 13.93
CA LYS A 559 2.49 25.74 14.25
C LYS A 559 1.33 26.71 14.19
N LEU A 560 0.47 26.56 13.19
CA LEU A 560 -0.77 27.31 13.10
C LEU A 560 -1.48 27.09 14.45
N ARG A 561 -1.51 28.12 15.30
CA ARG A 561 -2.14 28.02 16.60
C ARG A 561 -3.63 28.15 16.39
N ILE A 562 -4.33 27.13 16.79
CA ILE A 562 -5.78 27.17 16.93
C ILE A 562 -6.02 27.74 18.34
N GLU A 563 -6.63 28.91 18.40
CA GLU A 563 -7.04 29.50 19.65
C GLU A 563 -8.50 29.13 19.91
N PRO A 564 -8.83 28.45 21.00
CA PRO A 564 -10.21 28.00 21.26
C PRO A 564 -11.16 29.19 21.48
N GLU A 565 -10.67 30.27 22.07
CA GLU A 565 -11.40 31.53 22.29
C GLU A 565 -10.50 32.70 21.99
N ILE A 566 -11.03 33.75 21.33
CA ILE A 566 -10.32 34.98 21.03
C ILE A 566 -11.21 36.19 21.35
N ASN A 567 -10.59 37.38 21.55
CA ASN A 567 -11.33 38.62 21.73
C ASN A 567 -12.15 38.96 20.46
N ASP A 568 -13.40 39.36 20.63
CA ASP A 568 -14.31 39.73 19.54
C ASP A 568 -13.77 40.87 18.66
N GLU A 569 -12.88 41.73 19.18
CA GLU A 569 -12.27 42.83 18.44
C GLU A 569 -11.34 42.38 17.32
N VAL A 570 -10.79 41.16 17.36
CA VAL A 570 -9.87 40.61 16.36
C VAL A 570 -10.52 39.58 15.44
N LYS A 571 -11.76 39.14 15.75
CA LYS A 571 -12.54 38.24 14.91
C LYS A 571 -12.82 38.89 13.56
N TYR A 572 -12.59 38.16 12.48
CA TYR A 572 -12.75 38.58 11.07
C TYR A 572 -11.89 39.81 10.67
N ILE A 573 -10.91 40.18 11.50
CA ILE A 573 -9.88 41.18 11.20
C ILE A 573 -8.54 40.43 10.96
N ASP A 574 -8.11 39.68 11.94
CA ASP A 574 -6.88 38.89 11.90
C ASP A 574 -7.15 37.35 11.97
N PHE A 575 -8.32 36.98 12.44
CA PHE A 575 -8.68 35.56 12.66
C PHE A 575 -9.95 35.18 11.90
N LEU A 576 -9.97 33.95 11.42
CA LEU A 576 -11.16 33.29 10.86
C LEU A 576 -11.54 32.09 11.71
N PRO A 577 -12.84 31.75 11.79
CA PRO A 577 -13.30 30.57 12.49
C PRO A 577 -12.86 29.31 11.72
N LEU A 578 -12.43 28.30 12.48
CA LEU A 578 -12.15 26.97 11.99
C LEU A 578 -13.36 26.09 12.24
N TYR A 579 -13.86 25.48 11.20
CA TYR A 579 -14.94 24.51 11.25
C TYR A 579 -14.45 23.12 10.83
N SER A 580 -15.03 22.06 11.39
CA SER A 580 -14.94 20.75 10.75
C SER A 580 -15.67 20.80 9.39
N ILE A 581 -15.31 19.94 8.45
CA ILE A 581 -15.97 19.92 7.12
C ILE A 581 -17.49 19.82 7.28
N ARG A 582 -17.97 18.94 8.14
CA ARG A 582 -19.38 18.76 8.44
C ARG A 582 -20.05 20.02 9.02
N ALA A 583 -19.36 20.67 9.95
CA ALA A 583 -19.84 21.89 10.58
C ALA A 583 -19.93 23.07 9.61
N ALA A 584 -18.97 23.18 8.68
CA ALA A 584 -18.96 24.25 7.68
C ALA A 584 -20.14 24.20 6.72
N CYS A 585 -20.58 23.02 6.31
CA CYS A 585 -21.72 22.88 5.44
C CYS A 585 -23.06 23.04 6.18
N GLY A 586 -23.18 22.52 7.41
CA GLY A 586 -24.39 22.71 8.23
C GLY A 586 -24.63 24.17 8.68
N TYR A 587 -23.58 25.01 8.79
CA TYR A 587 -23.70 26.42 9.13
C TYR A 587 -24.39 27.27 8.03
N PHE A 588 -24.32 26.84 6.78
CA PHE A 588 -24.90 27.58 5.66
C PHE A 588 -26.24 26.99 5.17
N GLY A 589 -26.70 25.87 5.75
CA GLY A 589 -28.06 25.37 5.66
C GLY A 589 -28.96 26.01 6.73
N GLU A 590 -30.26 25.88 6.64
CA GLU A 590 -31.21 26.57 7.50
C GLU A 590 -31.01 26.27 9.02
N GLY A 591 -30.48 27.21 9.78
CA GLY A 591 -30.94 27.51 11.14
C GLY A 591 -30.29 26.82 12.34
N GLU A 592 -29.23 26.02 12.25
CA GLU A 592 -28.55 25.46 13.43
C GLU A 592 -27.26 26.21 13.79
N LEU A 593 -27.09 26.55 15.08
CA LEU A 593 -25.85 27.05 15.64
C LEU A 593 -24.80 25.93 15.65
N VAL A 594 -23.80 26.03 14.81
CA VAL A 594 -22.71 25.07 14.73
C VAL A 594 -21.55 25.57 15.58
N ASP A 595 -21.06 24.77 16.51
CA ASP A 595 -19.92 25.09 17.35
C ASP A 595 -18.62 25.20 16.52
N GLU A 596 -17.95 26.32 16.68
CA GLU A 596 -16.63 26.60 16.10
C GLU A 596 -15.60 25.67 16.76
N SER A 597 -14.74 25.01 15.97
CA SER A 597 -13.63 24.19 16.49
C SER A 597 -12.47 25.07 17.04
N GLY A 598 -12.56 26.38 16.86
CA GLY A 598 -11.57 27.37 17.28
C GLY A 598 -11.39 28.48 16.25
N TRP A 599 -10.38 29.31 16.44
CA TRP A 599 -10.03 30.46 15.61
C TRP A 599 -8.58 30.37 15.15
N MET A 600 -8.31 30.64 13.88
CA MET A 600 -6.96 30.64 13.33
C MET A 600 -6.58 32.01 12.79
N LYS A 601 -5.34 32.45 13.12
CA LYS A 601 -4.76 33.65 12.56
C LYS A 601 -4.46 33.45 11.08
N VAL A 602 -4.90 34.40 10.24
CA VAL A 602 -4.70 34.38 8.79
C VAL A 602 -3.77 35.54 8.41
N GLU A 603 -2.62 35.18 7.84
CA GLU A 603 -1.64 36.17 7.37
C GLU A 603 -1.67 36.20 5.82
N SER A 604 -1.46 37.38 5.25
CA SER A 604 -1.31 37.61 3.79
C SER A 604 -2.59 37.43 2.93
N MET A 605 -3.78 37.39 3.50
CA MET A 605 -5.04 37.32 2.76
C MET A 605 -5.79 38.66 2.92
N GLY A 606 -5.75 39.57 2.05
CA GLY A 606 -6.55 40.81 1.99
C GLY A 606 -7.54 41.05 3.14
N LYS A 607 -8.57 41.87 2.93
CA LYS A 607 -9.55 42.20 4.01
C LYS A 607 -10.44 40.98 4.31
N LEU A 608 -10.36 40.48 5.56
CA LEU A 608 -11.22 39.38 6.04
C LEU A 608 -12.66 39.90 6.29
N ASN A 609 -13.63 38.97 6.28
CA ASN A 609 -15.02 39.29 6.60
C ASN A 609 -15.78 38.05 7.13
N ARG A 610 -16.99 38.25 7.65
CA ARG A 610 -17.81 37.26 8.32
C ARG A 610 -18.28 36.12 7.41
N ASN A 611 -18.17 36.25 6.08
CA ASN A 611 -18.50 35.20 5.15
C ASN A 611 -17.29 34.30 4.81
N MET A 612 -16.16 34.48 5.51
CA MET A 612 -14.96 33.68 5.32
C MET A 612 -14.76 32.76 6.52
N PHE A 613 -14.35 31.53 6.24
CA PHE A 613 -14.10 30.52 7.25
C PHE A 613 -12.99 29.55 6.79
N ILE A 614 -12.45 28.78 7.70
CA ILE A 614 -11.39 27.81 7.46
C ILE A 614 -11.94 26.40 7.64
N VAL A 615 -11.54 25.50 6.75
CA VAL A 615 -11.79 24.07 6.86
C VAL A 615 -10.48 23.32 6.64
N GLN A 616 -10.21 22.31 7.42
CA GLN A 616 -9.09 21.41 7.18
C GLN A 616 -9.48 20.40 6.09
N ALA A 617 -8.72 20.39 5.01
CA ALA A 617 -8.90 19.40 3.94
C ALA A 617 -8.51 18.01 4.45
N VAL A 618 -9.25 17.00 4.02
CA VAL A 618 -8.97 15.59 4.31
C VAL A 618 -9.10 14.80 3.03
N GLY A 619 -8.25 13.82 2.81
CA GLY A 619 -8.23 12.98 1.61
C GLY A 619 -7.35 13.53 0.49
N HIS A 620 -7.19 12.72 -0.54
CA HIS A 620 -6.19 12.94 -1.59
C HIS A 620 -6.79 13.30 -2.96
N SER A 621 -8.11 13.50 -3.02
CA SER A 621 -8.81 13.72 -4.29
C SER A 621 -8.47 15.05 -4.97
N MET A 622 -7.94 16.03 -4.23
CA MET A 622 -7.56 17.35 -4.74
C MET A 622 -6.06 17.54 -4.90
N GLU A 623 -5.26 16.53 -4.60
CA GLU A 623 -3.81 16.57 -4.83
C GLU A 623 -3.48 16.68 -6.34
N PRO A 624 -2.39 17.37 -6.68
CA PRO A 624 -1.39 17.99 -5.79
C PRO A 624 -1.72 19.43 -5.37
N LEU A 625 -2.94 19.91 -5.62
CA LEU A 625 -3.32 21.30 -5.39
C LEU A 625 -3.67 21.57 -3.92
N ILE A 626 -4.37 20.64 -3.28
CA ILE A 626 -4.71 20.65 -1.86
C ILE A 626 -4.38 19.27 -1.32
N HIS A 627 -3.53 19.23 -0.28
CA HIS A 627 -3.09 17.99 0.37
C HIS A 627 -3.96 17.66 1.59
N ASP A 628 -3.94 16.40 1.97
CA ASP A 628 -4.55 15.96 3.22
C ASP A 628 -3.95 16.73 4.41
N GLY A 629 -4.83 17.32 5.23
CA GLY A 629 -4.44 18.15 6.38
C GLY A 629 -4.24 19.63 6.10
N ASP A 630 -4.31 20.09 4.84
CA ASP A 630 -4.20 21.51 4.50
C ASP A 630 -5.39 22.31 5.06
N TYR A 631 -5.12 23.54 5.52
CA TYR A 631 -6.16 24.47 5.93
C TYR A 631 -6.56 25.37 4.76
N CYS A 632 -7.82 25.22 4.34
CA CYS A 632 -8.38 25.94 3.20
C CYS A 632 -9.33 27.05 3.66
N VAL A 633 -9.15 28.26 3.12
CA VAL A 633 -10.08 29.36 3.36
C VAL A 633 -11.17 29.36 2.30
N PHE A 634 -12.40 29.26 2.75
CA PHE A 634 -13.59 29.34 1.89
C PHE A 634 -14.36 30.63 2.13
N ARG A 635 -15.16 31.00 1.16
CA ARG A 635 -16.14 32.11 1.26
C ARG A 635 -17.54 31.56 1.04
N ALA A 636 -18.40 31.78 2.03
CA ALA A 636 -19.82 31.45 1.91
C ALA A 636 -20.52 32.35 0.91
N ASN A 637 -21.50 31.79 0.20
CA ASN A 637 -22.37 32.49 -0.73
C ASN A 637 -21.65 33.50 -1.66
N PRO A 638 -20.63 33.07 -2.42
CA PRO A 638 -19.90 33.97 -3.29
C PRO A 638 -20.80 34.40 -4.47
N ALA A 639 -20.78 35.68 -4.78
CA ALA A 639 -21.45 36.16 -5.99
C ALA A 639 -20.71 35.70 -7.27
N GLY A 640 -21.46 35.42 -8.33
CA GLY A 640 -20.93 35.07 -9.66
C GLY A 640 -20.84 33.59 -9.95
N SER A 641 -20.25 33.24 -11.12
CA SER A 641 -20.14 31.86 -11.59
C SER A 641 -19.20 31.01 -10.72
N ARG A 642 -19.62 29.81 -10.44
CA ARG A 642 -18.80 28.76 -9.77
C ARG A 642 -17.93 27.95 -10.75
N GLN A 643 -18.14 28.14 -12.05
CA GLN A 643 -17.43 27.37 -13.09
C GLN A 643 -15.92 27.42 -12.94
N GLY A 644 -15.28 26.23 -12.84
CA GLY A 644 -13.85 26.06 -12.67
C GLY A 644 -13.31 26.43 -11.28
N LYS A 645 -14.16 26.77 -10.31
CA LYS A 645 -13.75 27.11 -8.95
C LYS A 645 -13.72 25.87 -8.07
N ILE A 646 -12.85 25.91 -7.06
CA ILE A 646 -12.82 24.91 -6.00
C ILE A 646 -13.92 25.25 -5.02
N ILE A 647 -14.80 24.31 -4.76
CA ILE A 647 -15.91 24.47 -3.82
C ILE A 647 -15.82 23.38 -2.74
N LEU A 648 -16.41 23.71 -1.60
CA LEU A 648 -16.79 22.74 -0.58
C LEU A 648 -18.26 22.40 -0.85
N ALA A 649 -18.55 21.16 -1.15
CA ALA A 649 -19.88 20.66 -1.52
C ALA A 649 -20.37 19.62 -0.51
N GLU A 650 -21.66 19.68 -0.21
CA GLU A 650 -22.40 18.61 0.48
C GLU A 650 -23.27 17.88 -0.55
N HIS A 651 -23.32 16.57 -0.46
CA HIS A 651 -24.18 15.76 -1.32
C HIS A 651 -24.86 14.66 -0.48
N HIS A 652 -26.17 14.66 -0.42
CA HIS A 652 -26.92 13.75 0.46
C HIS A 652 -26.85 12.27 0.06
N ASN A 653 -26.64 11.99 -1.22
CA ASN A 653 -26.60 10.63 -1.77
C ASN A 653 -25.21 10.15 -2.21
N TYR A 654 -24.18 10.97 -2.06
CA TYR A 654 -22.80 10.60 -2.41
C TYR A 654 -21.95 10.47 -1.16
N TYR A 655 -21.27 9.33 -1.06
CA TYR A 655 -20.33 9.05 0.00
C TYR A 655 -18.92 9.04 -0.58
N ASP A 656 -18.10 10.00 -0.21
CA ASP A 656 -16.71 10.06 -0.65
C ASP A 656 -15.95 8.91 0.01
N PRO A 657 -15.34 7.98 -0.77
CA PRO A 657 -14.64 6.81 -0.20
C PRO A 657 -13.45 7.18 0.67
N ASP A 658 -12.87 8.38 0.49
CA ASP A 658 -11.76 8.85 1.32
C ASP A 658 -12.22 9.42 2.66
N TYR A 659 -13.50 9.80 2.74
CA TYR A 659 -14.05 10.57 3.86
C TYR A 659 -15.08 9.84 4.70
N ALA A 660 -15.66 8.78 4.17
CA ALA A 660 -16.85 8.22 4.81
C ALA A 660 -17.94 9.27 5.11
N GLY A 661 -18.08 10.32 4.26
CA GLY A 661 -19.00 11.44 4.47
C GLY A 661 -19.60 12.02 3.20
N SER A 662 -20.66 12.80 3.38
CA SER A 662 -21.41 13.48 2.29
C SER A 662 -20.74 14.76 1.81
N TYR A 663 -19.53 15.10 2.29
CA TYR A 663 -18.86 16.36 2.05
C TYR A 663 -17.59 16.16 1.25
N SER A 664 -17.33 17.03 0.26
CA SER A 664 -16.09 16.95 -0.49
C SER A 664 -15.63 18.31 -1.03
N ILE A 665 -14.30 18.45 -1.17
CA ILE A 665 -13.68 19.59 -1.86
C ILE A 665 -13.40 19.14 -3.28
N LYS A 666 -13.98 19.84 -4.28
CA LYS A 666 -13.85 19.49 -5.72
C LYS A 666 -13.85 20.75 -6.58
N ILE A 667 -13.48 20.60 -7.83
CA ILE A 667 -13.61 21.64 -8.86
C ILE A 667 -15.01 21.53 -9.47
N TYR A 668 -15.78 22.61 -9.38
CA TYR A 668 -17.13 22.67 -9.95
C TYR A 668 -17.07 22.94 -11.47
N THR A 669 -17.80 22.15 -12.23
CA THR A 669 -18.12 22.45 -13.62
C THR A 669 -19.55 22.05 -13.93
N SER A 670 -20.21 22.76 -14.87
CA SER A 670 -21.59 22.44 -15.28
C SER A 670 -21.82 22.73 -16.72
N LYS A 671 -22.70 21.96 -17.35
CA LYS A 671 -23.29 22.26 -18.64
C LYS A 671 -24.69 22.84 -18.44
N LYS A 672 -25.04 23.84 -19.23
CA LYS A 672 -26.36 24.48 -19.20
C LYS A 672 -27.10 24.16 -20.48
N SER A 673 -28.37 23.80 -20.36
CA SER A 673 -29.33 23.76 -21.44
C SER A 673 -30.24 24.99 -21.37
N PHE A 674 -30.77 25.42 -22.51
CA PHE A 674 -31.72 26.53 -22.62
C PHE A 674 -33.00 25.98 -23.24
N ASP A 675 -34.14 26.31 -22.65
CA ASP A 675 -35.44 26.03 -23.24
C ASP A 675 -35.81 27.00 -24.34
N GLU A 676 -36.94 26.75 -25.04
CA GLU A 676 -37.42 27.61 -26.15
C GLU A 676 -37.83 29.02 -25.68
N GLU A 677 -38.02 29.22 -24.38
CA GLU A 677 -38.37 30.51 -23.76
C GLU A 677 -37.11 31.26 -23.25
N GLY A 678 -35.93 30.68 -23.39
CA GLY A 678 -34.64 31.28 -22.97
C GLY A 678 -34.32 31.11 -21.48
N ASN A 679 -35.08 30.31 -20.71
CA ASN A 679 -34.72 29.93 -19.36
C ASN A 679 -33.61 28.89 -19.44
N TRP A 680 -32.74 28.87 -18.44
CA TRP A 680 -31.64 27.91 -18.39
C TRP A 680 -31.75 26.95 -17.18
N ALA A 681 -31.42 25.70 -17.40
CA ALA A 681 -31.26 24.69 -16.37
C ALA A 681 -29.87 24.06 -16.47
N HIS A 682 -29.41 23.45 -15.41
CA HIS A 682 -28.18 22.65 -15.46
C HIS A 682 -28.52 21.26 -16.03
N GLU A 683 -28.03 20.96 -17.22
CA GLU A 683 -28.13 19.63 -17.83
C GLU A 683 -27.30 18.61 -17.05
N GLU A 684 -26.12 19.02 -16.57
CA GLU A 684 -25.18 18.18 -15.86
C GLU A 684 -24.30 19.06 -14.96
N ILE A 685 -24.12 18.67 -13.71
CA ILE A 685 -23.13 19.24 -12.81
C ILE A 685 -22.07 18.19 -12.53
N LEU A 686 -20.80 18.55 -12.69
CA LEU A 686 -19.65 17.69 -12.43
C LEU A 686 -18.80 18.30 -11.32
N LEU A 687 -18.51 17.50 -10.30
CA LEU A 687 -17.53 17.80 -9.28
C LEU A 687 -16.24 17.02 -9.60
N LEU A 688 -15.27 17.75 -10.13
CA LEU A 688 -14.04 17.16 -10.65
C LEU A 688 -12.96 17.07 -9.56
N PRO A 689 -12.39 15.89 -9.33
CA PRO A 689 -11.17 15.77 -8.53
C PRO A 689 -10.00 16.36 -9.34
N LYS A 690 -8.97 16.86 -8.66
CA LYS A 690 -7.70 17.23 -9.29
C LYS A 690 -6.82 16.02 -9.50
N ASN A 691 -6.92 15.03 -8.63
CA ASN A 691 -6.22 13.77 -8.71
C ASN A 691 -6.93 12.80 -9.66
N SER A 692 -6.28 12.44 -10.75
CA SER A 692 -6.85 11.60 -11.81
C SER A 692 -7.13 10.14 -11.41
N ILE A 693 -6.73 9.73 -10.22
CA ILE A 693 -7.06 8.40 -9.66
C ILE A 693 -8.53 8.33 -9.25
N TYR A 694 -9.13 9.49 -8.94
CA TYR A 694 -10.51 9.63 -8.50
C TYR A 694 -11.43 9.92 -9.70
N SER A 695 -12.61 9.33 -9.68
CA SER A 695 -13.63 9.59 -10.71
C SER A 695 -14.37 10.89 -10.41
N PRO A 696 -14.79 11.64 -11.44
CA PRO A 696 -15.72 12.75 -11.26
C PRO A 696 -17.04 12.29 -10.61
N ILE A 697 -17.62 13.16 -9.77
CA ILE A 697 -18.97 13.00 -9.26
C ILE A 697 -19.91 13.69 -10.23
N VAL A 698 -20.86 12.94 -10.78
CA VAL A 698 -21.88 13.44 -11.70
C VAL A 698 -23.17 13.65 -10.91
N ILE A 699 -23.77 14.84 -11.04
CA ILE A 699 -25.07 15.20 -10.45
C ILE A 699 -26.00 15.46 -11.60
N GLU A 700 -27.01 14.61 -11.79
CA GLU A 700 -28.02 14.72 -12.82
C GLU A 700 -29.16 15.63 -12.35
N GLU A 701 -29.96 16.17 -13.29
CA GLU A 701 -31.03 17.15 -13.01
C GLU A 701 -32.10 16.63 -12.03
N GLU A 702 -32.37 15.31 -12.05
CA GLU A 702 -33.31 14.67 -11.12
C GLU A 702 -32.87 14.73 -9.65
N ASN A 703 -31.60 14.99 -9.38
CA ASN A 703 -30.99 15.03 -8.06
C ASN A 703 -30.42 16.43 -7.70
N ALA A 704 -30.75 17.46 -8.49
CA ALA A 704 -30.19 18.81 -8.29
C ALA A 704 -30.70 19.48 -7.00
N ASP A 705 -31.87 19.07 -6.49
CA ASP A 705 -32.43 19.55 -5.23
C ASP A 705 -31.77 18.91 -3.99
N GLU A 706 -30.92 17.90 -4.20
CA GLU A 706 -30.16 17.20 -3.15
C GLU A 706 -28.73 17.75 -2.96
N PHE A 707 -28.36 18.81 -3.73
CA PHE A 707 -27.02 19.40 -3.76
C PHE A 707 -26.97 20.79 -3.09
#